data_72269b509f0373884240929e2bb98aef
#
_entry.id   72269b509f0373884240929e2bb98aef
#
_cell.length_a   1.000
_cell.length_b   1.000
_cell.length_c   1.000
_cell.angle_alpha   90.00
_cell.angle_beta   90.00
_cell.angle_gamma   90.00
#
_symmetry.space_group_name_H-M   'P 1'
#
loop_
_entity.id
_entity.type
_entity.pdbx_description
1 polymer ?
#
loop_
_entity_poly.entity_id
_entity_poly.type
_entity_poly.pdbx_seq_one_letter_code
_entity_poly.pdbx_strand_id
1 'polypeptide(L)'
;MLWASGLGPARGLRGALGQTLDAVVLDAHAGLSPERLAIAEGLVRGGGALVLRLPPECAAPDPLGQAALCVEPFTAQDVGTRWWRRLERACGAAWIERAHAETLPLIPPAFAPTGTPEQAQVIEALIAHLSGEPGVRTVLIAERGRGKSSALGAALAQLHARAPAPLCCVVTAPTLEAAREVLRFAAPAPVEFVALDALDGLSTAPDILVVDEAAQLPVPALTALCARWPEARLAFATTTRGYEGTGRGFVLRFLADLRQAEPPPRELSLTAPIRWAVDDPLEAWTRALLLFEAEPAQLEAAGERPERARAHVLDRDALVASPQTLSALFGLLVHAHYRTTPDDLVRVLDAPNLTIHALSLGDALVGACVIAVEGGLTAERCAALARGEGRLRGHALADTLMTQAGCVEAGTLRLARSVRIAVHPAVRRAGLASRLVEHVHAHHADVDAFGTVFGATAEVVRFRQRCGYHAVRVGVSAGARSGEPSVVMVRCNTPRAAQVLAPLRPRLARALPLQRALMQAEGHWHADDALSAVLSDALAAPAPLTQDTVAEAVAFYAGGAAPYEGWAAWVRPWVEAHARLLDALDPRAAAVIRARVLAALPWRQVAHLAGLPGVPAAQRALRPAVRALLARADLTPSSRSRTPS
;
A
#
# COMPACT_ATOMS: atom_id res chain seq x y z
N MET A 1 -1.21 24.79 20.77
CA MET A 1 0.07 24.03 20.71
C MET A 1 -0.22 22.56 20.85
N LEU A 2 0.40 21.73 20.04
CA LEU A 2 0.29 20.28 20.09
C LEU A 2 1.66 19.67 20.41
N TRP A 3 1.71 18.75 21.37
CA TRP A 3 2.92 18.00 21.70
C TRP A 3 2.76 16.55 21.27
N ALA A 4 3.71 16.01 20.53
CA ALA A 4 3.70 14.64 20.05
C ALA A 4 5.11 14.01 20.05
N SER A 5 5.17 12.68 20.20
CA SER A 5 6.41 11.93 20.02
C SER A 5 6.80 11.87 18.54
N GLY A 6 8.09 11.89 18.23
CA GLY A 6 8.65 11.71 16.89
C GLY A 6 8.46 10.29 16.33
N LEU A 7 8.23 9.29 17.20
CA LEU A 7 8.02 7.89 16.84
C LEU A 7 6.67 7.34 17.34
N GLY A 8 6.33 6.14 16.87
CA GLY A 8 5.12 5.42 17.25
C GLY A 8 3.93 5.70 16.33
N PRO A 9 2.74 5.19 16.67
CA PRO A 9 1.56 5.36 15.82
C PRO A 9 1.18 6.84 15.70
N ALA A 10 0.98 7.32 14.47
CA ALA A 10 0.64 8.72 14.18
C ALA A 10 -0.79 9.13 14.60
N ARG A 11 -1.51 8.31 15.39
CA ARG A 11 -2.94 8.52 15.70
C ARG A 11 -3.23 9.90 16.31
N GLY A 12 -2.42 10.37 17.23
CA GLY A 12 -2.62 11.69 17.85
C GLY A 12 -2.43 12.85 16.87
N LEU A 13 -1.39 12.80 16.02
CA LEU A 13 -1.15 13.78 14.96
C LEU A 13 -2.20 13.70 13.84
N ARG A 14 -2.59 12.49 13.45
CA ARG A 14 -3.63 12.29 12.43
C ARG A 14 -5.00 12.78 12.89
N GLY A 15 -5.32 12.67 14.17
CA GLY A 15 -6.56 13.23 14.72
C GLY A 15 -6.61 14.76 14.72
N ALA A 16 -5.46 15.43 14.54
CA ALA A 16 -5.37 16.88 14.38
C ALA A 16 -5.36 17.33 12.92
N LEU A 17 -5.43 16.39 11.96
CA LEU A 17 -5.51 16.73 10.53
C LEU A 17 -6.71 17.63 10.25
N GLY A 18 -6.50 18.63 9.40
CA GLY A 18 -7.51 19.68 9.15
C GLY A 18 -7.38 20.89 10.09
N GLN A 19 -6.85 20.71 11.30
CA GLN A 19 -6.63 21.82 12.23
C GLN A 19 -5.46 22.71 11.80
N THR A 20 -5.47 23.95 12.30
CA THR A 20 -4.41 24.94 12.12
C THR A 20 -3.92 25.36 13.50
N LEU A 21 -2.64 25.17 13.78
CA LEU A 21 -2.04 25.31 15.12
C LEU A 21 -0.95 26.39 15.11
N ASP A 22 -0.83 27.11 16.21
CA ASP A 22 0.24 28.10 16.40
C ASP A 22 1.61 27.45 16.56
N ALA A 23 1.65 26.28 17.22
CA ALA A 23 2.88 25.55 17.40
C ALA A 23 2.64 24.04 17.49
N VAL A 24 3.58 23.27 16.94
CA VAL A 24 3.67 21.82 17.09
C VAL A 24 5.06 21.47 17.62
N VAL A 25 5.11 20.69 18.69
CA VAL A 25 6.35 20.16 19.28
C VAL A 25 6.45 18.68 18.95
N LEU A 26 7.53 18.28 18.29
CA LEU A 26 7.89 16.89 18.06
C LEU A 26 9.05 16.51 18.95
N ASP A 27 8.83 15.60 19.87
CA ASP A 27 9.88 15.02 20.69
C ASP A 27 10.56 13.87 19.96
N ALA A 28 11.74 14.12 19.44
CA ALA A 28 12.53 13.21 18.63
C ALA A 28 13.63 12.49 19.43
N HIS A 29 13.63 12.53 20.76
CA HIS A 29 14.63 11.81 21.59
C HIS A 29 14.58 10.30 21.36
N ALA A 30 13.38 9.76 21.12
CA ALA A 30 13.21 8.36 20.75
C ALA A 30 13.28 8.10 19.24
N GLY A 31 13.54 9.13 18.42
CA GLY A 31 13.62 9.08 16.97
C GLY A 31 12.57 9.93 16.27
N LEU A 32 12.76 10.15 14.97
CA LEU A 32 11.91 11.00 14.15
C LEU A 32 11.50 10.28 12.86
N SER A 33 10.21 10.00 12.73
CA SER A 33 9.62 9.50 11.48
C SER A 33 9.39 10.67 10.51
N PRO A 34 9.84 10.58 9.26
CA PRO A 34 9.55 11.54 8.22
C PRO A 34 8.04 11.79 8.00
N GLU A 35 7.21 10.75 8.10
CA GLU A 35 5.75 10.90 8.00
C GLU A 35 5.20 11.80 9.10
N ARG A 36 5.68 11.64 10.34
CA ARG A 36 5.23 12.46 11.47
C ARG A 36 5.68 13.90 11.33
N LEU A 37 6.90 14.12 10.84
CA LEU A 37 7.41 15.46 10.53
C LEU A 37 6.54 16.14 9.47
N ALA A 38 6.20 15.46 8.40
CA ALA A 38 5.35 15.98 7.33
C ALA A 38 3.91 16.29 7.81
N ILE A 39 3.37 15.48 8.72
CA ILE A 39 2.05 15.75 9.32
C ILE A 39 2.15 17.00 10.21
N ALA A 40 3.17 17.10 11.05
CA ALA A 40 3.35 18.20 11.99
C ALA A 40 3.54 19.53 11.28
N GLU A 41 4.37 19.58 10.23
CA GLU A 41 4.54 20.77 9.39
C GLU A 41 3.19 21.25 8.87
N GLY A 42 2.41 20.38 8.24
CA GLY A 42 1.11 20.76 7.67
C GLY A 42 0.04 21.16 8.69
N LEU A 43 0.29 21.08 10.01
CA LEU A 43 -0.58 21.60 11.07
C LEU A 43 -0.18 23.01 11.51
N VAL A 44 1.06 23.43 11.26
CA VAL A 44 1.55 24.76 11.66
C VAL A 44 1.02 25.82 10.69
N ARG A 45 0.47 26.92 11.23
CA ARG A 45 0.06 28.07 10.42
C ARG A 45 1.23 29.00 10.07
N GLY A 46 1.05 29.87 9.11
CA GLY A 46 1.99 30.96 8.83
C GLY A 46 2.24 31.82 10.09
N GLY A 47 3.51 32.12 10.37
CA GLY A 47 3.93 32.78 11.61
C GLY A 47 3.90 31.90 12.86
N GLY A 48 3.57 30.61 12.71
CA GLY A 48 3.65 29.62 13.79
C GLY A 48 5.04 28.98 13.91
N ALA A 49 5.19 27.98 14.79
CA ALA A 49 6.46 27.32 15.03
C ALA A 49 6.35 25.79 15.00
N LEU A 50 7.26 25.12 14.30
CA LEU A 50 7.56 23.71 14.48
C LEU A 50 8.81 23.56 15.34
N VAL A 51 8.67 22.90 16.47
CA VAL A 51 9.74 22.67 17.42
C VAL A 51 10.15 21.21 17.37
N LEU A 52 11.42 20.96 17.03
CA LEU A 52 12.03 19.64 17.09
C LEU A 52 12.90 19.53 18.35
N ARG A 53 12.52 18.68 19.29
CA ARG A 53 13.37 18.34 20.43
C ARG A 53 14.27 17.19 20.02
N LEU A 54 15.52 17.50 19.73
CA LEU A 54 16.53 16.54 19.31
C LEU A 54 17.39 16.09 20.50
N PRO A 55 17.93 14.85 20.49
CA PRO A 55 18.95 14.45 21.46
C PRO A 55 20.20 15.32 21.27
N PRO A 56 21.06 15.45 22.31
CA PRO A 56 22.27 16.28 22.27
C PRO A 56 23.21 15.95 21.10
N GLU A 57 23.24 14.68 20.70
CA GLU A 57 23.99 14.20 19.53
C GLU A 57 22.99 13.63 18.52
N CYS A 58 22.69 14.38 17.46
CA CYS A 58 21.78 13.92 16.39
C CYS A 58 22.27 12.64 15.69
N ALA A 59 23.56 12.36 15.74
CA ALA A 59 24.17 11.16 15.19
C ALA A 59 24.10 9.94 16.12
N ALA A 60 23.70 10.13 17.38
CA ALA A 60 23.59 9.01 18.32
C ALA A 60 22.46 8.07 17.85
N PRO A 61 22.74 6.76 17.79
CA PRO A 61 21.72 5.79 17.43
C PRO A 61 20.58 5.81 18.46
N ASP A 62 19.37 6.09 17.99
CA ASP A 62 18.18 5.89 18.83
C ASP A 62 17.80 4.40 18.82
N PRO A 63 17.86 3.72 19.97
CA PRO A 63 17.55 2.29 20.04
C PRO A 63 16.12 1.95 19.61
N LEU A 64 15.15 2.84 19.84
CA LEU A 64 13.74 2.61 19.49
C LEU A 64 13.49 2.84 18.00
N GLY A 65 14.03 3.91 17.42
CA GLY A 65 13.93 4.19 15.99
C GLY A 65 14.66 3.14 15.17
N GLN A 66 15.84 2.74 15.61
CA GLN A 66 16.62 1.69 14.98
C GLN A 66 15.95 0.33 15.06
N ALA A 67 15.30 -0.01 16.18
CA ALA A 67 14.53 -1.25 16.32
C ALA A 67 13.42 -1.39 15.27
N ALA A 68 12.85 -0.27 14.80
CA ALA A 68 11.83 -0.30 13.75
C ALA A 68 12.39 -0.68 12.37
N LEU A 69 13.68 -0.44 12.12
CA LEU A 69 14.40 -0.77 10.89
C LEU A 69 15.13 -2.12 10.96
N CYS A 70 15.28 -2.69 12.16
CA CYS A 70 15.91 -3.98 12.35
C CYS A 70 15.07 -5.09 11.73
N VAL A 71 15.74 -5.93 10.96
CA VAL A 71 15.22 -7.14 10.34
C VAL A 71 16.15 -8.27 10.78
N GLU A 72 15.61 -9.31 11.43
CA GLU A 72 16.37 -10.48 11.84
C GLU A 72 17.21 -11.03 10.66
N PRO A 73 18.51 -11.34 10.76
CA PRO A 73 19.31 -11.42 12.01
C PRO A 73 20.00 -10.11 12.42
N PHE A 74 19.76 -8.99 11.76
CA PHE A 74 20.40 -7.72 12.06
C PHE A 74 19.95 -7.14 13.40
N THR A 75 20.85 -6.41 14.04
CA THR A 75 20.62 -5.74 15.33
C THR A 75 20.52 -4.22 15.16
N ALA A 76 20.22 -3.50 16.22
CA ALA A 76 20.16 -2.05 16.21
C ALA A 76 21.52 -1.40 15.82
N GLN A 77 22.64 -2.08 16.08
CA GLN A 77 23.97 -1.60 15.73
C GLN A 77 24.26 -1.63 14.22
N ASP A 78 23.55 -2.47 13.48
CA ASP A 78 23.70 -2.60 12.04
C ASP A 78 22.90 -1.54 11.26
N VAL A 79 22.01 -0.83 11.93
CA VAL A 79 21.15 0.21 11.33
C VAL A 79 21.98 1.47 11.09
N GLY A 80 21.84 2.07 9.91
CA GLY A 80 22.53 3.31 9.55
C GLY A 80 22.02 4.54 10.32
N THR A 81 22.78 5.61 10.22
CA THR A 81 22.43 6.93 10.80
C THR A 81 22.33 8.02 9.72
N ARG A 82 22.13 7.63 8.47
CA ARG A 82 22.18 8.52 7.30
C ARG A 82 21.01 9.49 7.28
N TRP A 83 19.84 9.06 7.75
CA TRP A 83 18.68 9.93 7.95
C TRP A 83 19.00 11.05 8.95
N TRP A 84 19.61 10.72 10.09
CA TRP A 84 19.99 11.71 11.10
C TRP A 84 21.01 12.69 10.57
N ARG A 85 22.05 12.26 9.85
CA ARG A 85 23.02 13.13 9.19
C ARG A 85 22.37 14.08 8.16
N ARG A 86 21.37 13.60 7.44
CA ARG A 86 20.59 14.42 6.51
C ARG A 86 19.76 15.46 7.25
N LEU A 87 19.07 15.07 8.32
CA LEU A 87 18.30 15.97 9.18
C LEU A 87 19.20 17.04 9.81
N GLU A 88 20.31 16.64 10.39
CA GLU A 88 21.29 17.57 11.00
C GLU A 88 21.80 18.62 10.01
N ARG A 89 22.15 18.19 8.81
CA ARG A 89 22.55 19.10 7.73
C ARG A 89 21.42 20.08 7.36
N ALA A 90 20.20 19.60 7.28
CA ALA A 90 19.03 20.44 6.99
C ALA A 90 18.74 21.43 8.12
N CYS A 91 18.97 21.04 9.37
CA CYS A 91 18.85 21.93 10.55
C CYS A 91 19.95 23.02 10.62
N GLY A 92 20.93 23.00 9.73
CA GLY A 92 21.95 24.05 9.58
C GLY A 92 21.49 25.29 8.83
N ALA A 93 20.24 25.36 8.34
CA ALA A 93 19.71 26.52 7.63
C ALA A 93 19.65 27.76 8.54
N ALA A 94 20.01 28.94 7.99
CA ALA A 94 20.18 30.17 8.75
C ALA A 94 18.91 30.70 9.44
N TRP A 95 17.73 30.31 8.97
CA TRP A 95 16.43 30.72 9.56
C TRP A 95 15.98 29.79 10.71
N ILE A 96 16.71 28.68 10.96
CA ILE A 96 16.39 27.74 12.03
C ILE A 96 17.11 28.19 13.30
N GLU A 97 16.35 28.54 14.33
CA GLU A 97 16.91 28.86 15.63
C GLU A 97 17.24 27.58 16.40
N ARG A 98 18.47 27.49 16.87
CA ARG A 98 18.90 26.48 17.84
C ARG A 98 18.86 27.07 19.23
N ALA A 99 17.95 26.60 20.07
CA ALA A 99 17.81 27.07 21.42
C ALA A 99 17.96 25.93 22.42
N HIS A 100 18.63 26.24 23.54
CA HIS A 100 18.63 25.41 24.75
C HIS A 100 17.56 25.90 25.74
N ALA A 101 16.53 26.59 25.25
CA ALA A 101 15.58 27.33 26.08
C ALA A 101 14.44 26.44 26.57
N GLU A 102 14.08 26.64 27.83
CA GLU A 102 12.87 26.07 28.45
C GLU A 102 11.59 26.80 27.97
N THR A 103 11.70 27.96 27.37
CA THR A 103 10.58 28.79 26.90
C THR A 103 10.64 29.02 25.41
N LEU A 104 9.54 28.69 24.71
CA LEU A 104 9.38 29.02 23.29
C LEU A 104 8.99 30.48 23.12
N PRO A 105 9.57 31.23 22.15
CA PRO A 105 9.07 32.54 21.83
C PRO A 105 7.61 32.44 21.34
N LEU A 106 6.71 33.21 21.95
CA LEU A 106 5.36 33.37 21.44
C LEU A 106 5.43 34.32 20.24
N ILE A 107 5.30 33.77 19.04
CA ILE A 107 5.21 34.56 17.81
C ILE A 107 3.75 35.02 17.67
N PRO A 108 3.50 36.36 17.58
CA PRO A 108 2.13 36.86 17.39
C PRO A 108 1.53 36.33 16.08
N PRO A 109 0.23 36.07 16.04
CA PRO A 109 -0.43 35.62 14.82
C PRO A 109 -0.38 36.70 13.75
N ALA A 110 0.51 36.58 12.80
CA ALA A 110 0.61 37.50 11.66
C ALA A 110 -0.35 37.14 10.51
N PHE A 111 -0.98 35.97 10.54
CA PHE A 111 -1.73 35.44 9.42
C PHE A 111 -3.12 34.96 9.84
N ALA A 112 -4.17 35.64 9.35
CA ALA A 112 -5.52 35.11 9.34
C ALA A 112 -5.74 34.43 7.99
N PRO A 113 -6.11 33.13 7.92
CA PRO A 113 -6.36 32.47 6.65
C PRO A 113 -7.63 33.05 6.01
N THR A 114 -7.47 34.05 5.17
CA THR A 114 -8.50 34.52 4.23
C THR A 114 -8.30 33.72 2.94
N GLY A 115 -9.40 33.30 2.29
CA GLY A 115 -9.29 32.58 1.02
C GLY A 115 -8.49 33.42 -0.01
N THR A 116 -7.83 32.73 -0.94
CA THR A 116 -7.06 33.40 -2.01
C THR A 116 -7.96 33.74 -3.21
N PRO A 117 -7.59 34.73 -4.05
CA PRO A 117 -8.30 34.99 -5.31
C PRO A 117 -8.37 33.76 -6.21
N GLU A 118 -7.30 32.94 -6.25
CA GLU A 118 -7.27 31.65 -6.96
C GLU A 118 -8.34 30.69 -6.41
N GLN A 119 -8.47 30.58 -5.09
CA GLN A 119 -9.49 29.76 -4.47
C GLN A 119 -10.91 30.21 -4.83
N ALA A 120 -11.15 31.52 -4.85
CA ALA A 120 -12.45 32.08 -5.26
C ALA A 120 -12.78 31.73 -6.73
N GLN A 121 -11.80 31.82 -7.62
CA GLN A 121 -11.96 31.43 -9.03
C GLN A 121 -12.25 29.91 -9.17
N VAL A 122 -11.57 29.08 -8.40
CA VAL A 122 -11.81 27.61 -8.40
C VAL A 122 -13.19 27.29 -7.84
N ILE A 123 -13.68 28.00 -6.81
CA ILE A 123 -15.05 27.83 -6.30
C ILE A 123 -16.08 28.15 -7.38
N GLU A 124 -15.96 29.26 -8.09
CA GLU A 124 -16.88 29.60 -9.18
C GLU A 124 -16.79 28.61 -10.34
N ALA A 125 -15.60 28.12 -10.68
CA ALA A 125 -15.44 27.07 -11.68
C ALA A 125 -16.09 25.75 -11.25
N LEU A 126 -15.95 25.33 -9.98
CA LEU A 126 -16.64 24.17 -9.42
C LEU A 126 -18.15 24.33 -9.51
N ILE A 127 -18.68 25.51 -9.17
CA ILE A 127 -20.12 25.81 -9.27
C ILE A 127 -20.56 25.68 -10.73
N ALA A 128 -19.87 26.30 -11.67
CA ALA A 128 -20.20 26.20 -13.09
C ALA A 128 -20.18 24.76 -13.62
N HIS A 129 -19.18 23.96 -13.19
CA HIS A 129 -19.09 22.56 -13.60
C HIS A 129 -20.20 21.69 -12.99
N LEU A 130 -20.48 21.85 -11.69
CA LEU A 130 -21.45 21.04 -10.95
C LEU A 130 -22.90 21.48 -11.11
N SER A 131 -23.15 22.69 -11.66
CA SER A 131 -24.49 23.12 -12.12
C SER A 131 -24.74 22.87 -13.61
N GLY A 132 -23.70 22.43 -14.34
CA GLY A 132 -23.77 22.16 -15.77
C GLY A 132 -24.49 20.86 -16.14
N GLU A 133 -24.12 20.32 -17.29
CA GLU A 133 -24.76 19.10 -17.82
C GLU A 133 -24.56 17.88 -16.91
N PRO A 134 -25.51 16.93 -16.90
CA PRO A 134 -25.34 15.63 -16.22
C PRO A 134 -24.08 14.90 -16.70
N GLY A 135 -23.52 14.09 -15.81
CA GLY A 135 -22.38 13.25 -16.15
C GLY A 135 -21.02 13.96 -16.17
N VAL A 136 -20.95 15.26 -15.85
CA VAL A 136 -19.67 15.98 -15.78
C VAL A 136 -18.76 15.38 -14.72
N ARG A 137 -17.48 15.22 -15.08
CA ARG A 137 -16.39 14.81 -14.18
C ARG A 137 -15.45 15.98 -13.95
N THR A 138 -15.25 16.38 -12.70
CA THR A 138 -14.31 17.44 -12.32
C THR A 138 -13.21 16.84 -11.44
N VAL A 139 -11.96 17.22 -11.68
CA VAL A 139 -10.82 16.81 -10.86
C VAL A 139 -10.14 18.05 -10.32
N LEU A 140 -10.11 18.19 -9.00
CA LEU A 140 -9.41 19.27 -8.29
C LEU A 140 -8.10 18.74 -7.73
N ILE A 141 -6.99 19.21 -8.27
CA ILE A 141 -5.65 18.85 -7.83
C ILE A 141 -5.09 20.02 -7.01
N ALA A 142 -4.72 19.72 -5.77
CA ALA A 142 -4.10 20.72 -4.92
C ALA A 142 -3.16 20.07 -3.92
N GLU A 143 -2.06 20.73 -3.63
CA GLU A 143 -1.21 20.31 -2.54
C GLU A 143 -1.86 20.59 -1.19
N ARG A 144 -1.24 20.13 -0.13
CA ARG A 144 -1.75 20.33 1.21
C ARG A 144 -1.70 21.82 1.59
N GLY A 145 -2.68 22.29 2.37
CA GLY A 145 -2.74 23.69 2.80
C GLY A 145 -3.24 24.66 1.75
N ARG A 146 -3.68 24.19 0.57
CA ARG A 146 -4.20 25.04 -0.52
C ARG A 146 -5.72 25.24 -0.47
N GLY A 147 -6.43 24.66 0.50
CA GLY A 147 -7.86 24.88 0.68
C GLY A 147 -8.77 24.08 -0.26
N LYS A 148 -8.33 22.93 -0.73
CA LYS A 148 -9.06 21.99 -1.57
C LYS A 148 -10.45 21.64 -0.99
N SER A 149 -10.48 21.09 0.24
CA SER A 149 -11.72 20.64 0.90
C SER A 149 -12.64 21.82 1.24
N SER A 150 -12.09 22.97 1.64
CA SER A 150 -12.89 24.18 1.89
C SER A 150 -13.49 24.75 0.61
N ALA A 151 -12.77 24.69 -0.53
CA ALA A 151 -13.32 25.11 -1.83
C ALA A 151 -14.48 24.23 -2.27
N LEU A 152 -14.36 22.90 -2.12
CA LEU A 152 -15.46 21.97 -2.40
C LEU A 152 -16.69 22.26 -1.54
N GLY A 153 -16.51 22.39 -0.22
CA GLY A 153 -17.62 22.69 0.68
C GLY A 153 -18.30 24.02 0.35
N ALA A 154 -17.52 25.08 0.13
CA ALA A 154 -18.04 26.39 -0.25
C ALA A 154 -18.80 26.36 -1.60
N ALA A 155 -18.32 25.60 -2.57
CA ALA A 155 -19.02 25.39 -3.83
C ALA A 155 -20.36 24.68 -3.62
N LEU A 156 -20.43 23.63 -2.80
CA LEU A 156 -21.68 22.93 -2.47
C LEU A 156 -22.68 23.84 -1.75
N ALA A 157 -22.23 24.67 -0.80
CA ALA A 157 -23.10 25.63 -0.10
C ALA A 157 -23.72 26.63 -1.09
N GLN A 158 -22.92 27.18 -1.99
CA GLN A 158 -23.41 28.14 -2.98
C GLN A 158 -24.28 27.51 -4.06
N LEU A 159 -23.97 26.29 -4.50
CA LEU A 159 -24.81 25.53 -5.41
C LEU A 159 -26.20 25.30 -4.82
N HIS A 160 -26.25 24.85 -3.57
CA HIS A 160 -27.53 24.63 -2.90
C HIS A 160 -28.35 25.92 -2.75
N ALA A 161 -27.68 27.06 -2.43
CA ALA A 161 -28.32 28.35 -2.30
C ALA A 161 -28.86 28.91 -3.64
N ARG A 162 -28.23 28.57 -4.77
CA ARG A 162 -28.58 29.02 -6.12
C ARG A 162 -29.54 28.04 -6.84
N ALA A 163 -29.68 26.81 -6.36
CA ALA A 163 -30.46 25.76 -7.02
C ALA A 163 -31.98 26.07 -6.96
N PRO A 164 -32.74 25.90 -8.05
CA PRO A 164 -34.17 26.08 -8.07
C PRO A 164 -34.95 25.00 -7.32
N ALA A 165 -34.32 23.84 -7.08
CA ALA A 165 -34.86 22.70 -6.34
C ALA A 165 -33.80 22.11 -5.43
N PRO A 166 -34.16 21.38 -4.35
CA PRO A 166 -33.23 20.71 -3.47
C PRO A 166 -32.32 19.74 -4.25
N LEU A 167 -31.02 19.84 -4.06
CA LEU A 167 -30.01 18.94 -4.63
C LEU A 167 -29.66 17.84 -3.64
N CYS A 168 -29.61 16.60 -4.11
CA CYS A 168 -29.05 15.47 -3.37
C CYS A 168 -27.52 15.49 -3.51
N CYS A 169 -26.84 16.02 -2.50
CA CYS A 169 -25.38 16.15 -2.47
C CYS A 169 -24.79 15.12 -1.50
N VAL A 170 -23.91 14.27 -2.00
CA VAL A 170 -23.21 13.25 -1.22
C VAL A 170 -21.71 13.54 -1.23
N VAL A 171 -21.06 13.39 -0.09
CA VAL A 171 -19.61 13.44 0.06
C VAL A 171 -19.13 12.07 0.52
N THR A 172 -18.11 11.54 -0.13
CA THR A 172 -17.36 10.37 0.32
C THR A 172 -15.87 10.69 0.44
N ALA A 173 -15.19 9.99 1.33
CA ALA A 173 -13.76 10.12 1.59
C ALA A 173 -13.27 8.82 2.27
N PRO A 174 -11.94 8.61 2.45
CA PRO A 174 -11.43 7.45 3.19
C PRO A 174 -12.01 7.29 4.60
N THR A 175 -12.33 8.40 5.25
CA THR A 175 -12.96 8.44 6.59
C THR A 175 -13.83 9.69 6.71
N LEU A 176 -14.80 9.66 7.65
CA LEU A 176 -15.60 10.85 7.99
C LEU A 176 -14.70 12.03 8.43
N GLU A 177 -13.59 11.74 9.13
CA GLU A 177 -12.63 12.76 9.55
C GLU A 177 -12.02 13.50 8.35
N ALA A 178 -11.69 12.79 7.28
CA ALA A 178 -11.17 13.38 6.05
C ALA A 178 -12.20 14.29 5.36
N ALA A 179 -13.49 13.94 5.41
CA ALA A 179 -14.58 14.74 4.84
C ALA A 179 -14.99 15.95 5.69
N ARG A 180 -14.54 16.03 6.95
CA ARG A 180 -15.02 17.03 7.92
C ARG A 180 -14.92 18.47 7.43
N GLU A 181 -13.84 18.84 6.77
CA GLU A 181 -13.65 20.20 6.26
C GLU A 181 -14.61 20.50 5.10
N VAL A 182 -14.88 19.54 4.20
CA VAL A 182 -15.89 19.72 3.15
C VAL A 182 -17.25 19.96 3.80
N LEU A 183 -17.66 19.14 4.76
CA LEU A 183 -18.95 19.25 5.44
C LEU A 183 -19.07 20.57 6.23
N ARG A 184 -17.99 21.00 6.88
CA ARG A 184 -17.96 22.26 7.64
C ARG A 184 -18.20 23.49 6.74
N PHE A 185 -17.56 23.52 5.57
CA PHE A 185 -17.71 24.64 4.63
C PHE A 185 -18.98 24.52 3.76
N ALA A 186 -19.57 23.33 3.66
CA ALA A 186 -20.85 23.15 3.00
C ALA A 186 -22.04 23.61 3.85
N ALA A 187 -21.89 23.68 5.18
CA ALA A 187 -22.97 24.10 6.07
C ALA A 187 -23.44 25.54 5.74
N PRO A 188 -24.77 25.82 5.75
CA PRO A 188 -25.88 24.96 6.21
C PRO A 188 -26.52 24.05 5.13
N ALA A 189 -25.92 23.89 3.95
CA ALA A 189 -26.48 23.03 2.91
C ALA A 189 -26.59 21.55 3.41
N PRO A 190 -27.66 20.82 3.04
CA PRO A 190 -27.86 19.43 3.43
C PRO A 190 -26.94 18.50 2.60
N VAL A 191 -25.71 18.35 3.02
CA VAL A 191 -24.70 17.50 2.40
C VAL A 191 -24.47 16.29 3.30
N GLU A 192 -24.66 15.09 2.77
CA GLU A 192 -24.53 13.84 3.51
C GLU A 192 -23.15 13.19 3.29
N PHE A 193 -22.51 12.71 4.37
CA PHE A 193 -21.36 11.82 4.24
C PHE A 193 -21.81 10.38 4.15
N VAL A 194 -21.38 9.68 3.08
CA VAL A 194 -21.60 8.25 2.92
C VAL A 194 -20.25 7.57 2.72
N ALA A 195 -19.95 6.59 3.55
CA ALA A 195 -18.72 5.82 3.43
C ALA A 195 -18.68 5.06 2.09
N LEU A 196 -17.48 4.87 1.52
CA LEU A 196 -17.32 4.27 0.20
C LEU A 196 -18.04 2.92 0.04
N ASP A 197 -17.96 2.07 1.06
CA ASP A 197 -18.60 0.74 1.10
C ASP A 197 -20.11 0.80 1.33
N ALA A 198 -20.64 1.90 1.83
CA ALA A 198 -22.06 2.15 2.02
C ALA A 198 -22.73 2.79 0.80
N LEU A 199 -21.98 3.35 -0.13
CA LEU A 199 -22.51 3.96 -1.35
C LEU A 199 -23.37 2.98 -2.17
N ASP A 200 -23.04 1.69 -2.13
CA ASP A 200 -23.82 0.64 -2.80
C ASP A 200 -25.23 0.48 -2.25
N GLY A 201 -25.49 0.93 -1.04
CA GLY A 201 -26.80 0.90 -0.39
C GLY A 201 -27.70 2.09 -0.72
N LEU A 202 -27.22 3.11 -1.44
CA LEU A 202 -28.04 4.25 -1.82
C LEU A 202 -29.17 3.82 -2.78
N SER A 203 -30.41 4.13 -2.42
CA SER A 203 -31.61 3.81 -3.21
C SER A 203 -31.81 4.73 -4.40
N THR A 204 -31.28 5.96 -4.31
CA THR A 204 -31.35 7.00 -5.34
C THR A 204 -29.96 7.49 -5.70
N ALA A 205 -29.75 7.79 -6.98
CA ALA A 205 -28.51 8.41 -7.43
C ALA A 205 -28.38 9.84 -6.85
N PRO A 206 -27.21 10.24 -6.37
CA PRO A 206 -26.99 11.63 -6.01
C PRO A 206 -26.94 12.52 -7.26
N ASP A 207 -27.41 13.78 -7.14
CA ASP A 207 -27.20 14.78 -8.18
C ASP A 207 -25.72 15.17 -8.29
N ILE A 208 -25.08 15.26 -7.12
CA ILE A 208 -23.67 15.62 -6.98
C ILE A 208 -22.99 14.64 -6.00
N LEU A 209 -21.91 14.02 -6.43
CA LEU A 209 -21.03 13.23 -5.57
C LEU A 209 -19.62 13.83 -5.52
N VAL A 210 -19.21 14.23 -4.34
CA VAL A 210 -17.84 14.70 -4.08
C VAL A 210 -17.03 13.57 -3.44
N VAL A 211 -15.86 13.31 -4.02
CA VAL A 211 -14.87 12.33 -3.52
C VAL A 211 -13.65 13.10 -3.05
N ASP A 212 -13.57 13.38 -1.75
CA ASP A 212 -12.39 14.04 -1.18
C ASP A 212 -11.30 13.01 -0.84
N GLU A 213 -10.04 13.43 -0.93
CA GLU A 213 -8.85 12.56 -0.82
C GLU A 213 -8.93 11.33 -1.74
N ALA A 214 -9.41 11.52 -2.97
CA ALA A 214 -9.69 10.46 -3.94
C ALA A 214 -8.48 9.53 -4.21
N ALA A 215 -7.26 10.05 -4.17
CA ALA A 215 -6.05 9.22 -4.35
C ALA A 215 -5.81 8.19 -3.23
N GLN A 216 -6.47 8.33 -2.09
CA GLN A 216 -6.40 7.34 -1.02
C GLN A 216 -7.40 6.19 -1.20
N LEU A 217 -8.34 6.33 -2.12
CA LEU A 217 -9.34 5.31 -2.44
C LEU A 217 -8.85 4.37 -3.55
N PRO A 218 -9.35 3.13 -3.60
CA PRO A 218 -9.00 2.19 -4.66
C PRO A 218 -9.41 2.68 -6.04
N VAL A 219 -8.51 2.63 -7.02
CA VAL A 219 -8.83 3.02 -8.42
C VAL A 219 -10.04 2.27 -8.97
N PRO A 220 -10.18 0.93 -8.78
CA PRO A 220 -11.39 0.23 -9.24
C PRO A 220 -12.68 0.75 -8.62
N ALA A 221 -12.65 1.18 -7.35
CA ALA A 221 -13.83 1.76 -6.71
C ALA A 221 -14.18 3.12 -7.32
N LEU A 222 -13.18 3.96 -7.58
CA LEU A 222 -13.40 5.25 -8.27
C LEU A 222 -13.98 5.05 -9.67
N THR A 223 -13.47 4.08 -10.42
CA THR A 223 -14.00 3.72 -11.76
C THR A 223 -15.43 3.19 -11.67
N ALA A 224 -15.71 2.36 -10.65
CA ALA A 224 -17.06 1.84 -10.42
C ALA A 224 -18.07 2.95 -10.07
N LEU A 225 -17.66 3.98 -9.32
CA LEU A 225 -18.52 5.16 -9.06
C LEU A 225 -18.92 5.87 -10.34
N CYS A 226 -17.96 6.07 -11.26
CA CYS A 226 -18.23 6.69 -12.56
C CYS A 226 -19.22 5.87 -13.42
N ALA A 227 -19.11 4.55 -13.37
CA ALA A 227 -19.97 3.65 -14.12
C ALA A 227 -21.36 3.50 -13.50
N ARG A 228 -21.45 3.54 -12.16
CA ARG A 228 -22.71 3.36 -11.43
C ARG A 228 -23.67 4.53 -11.61
N TRP A 229 -23.15 5.74 -11.61
CA TRP A 229 -23.96 6.96 -11.74
C TRP A 229 -23.46 7.82 -12.92
N PRO A 230 -23.75 7.38 -14.15
CA PRO A 230 -23.29 8.07 -15.35
C PRO A 230 -23.80 9.50 -15.46
N GLU A 231 -24.99 9.77 -14.93
CA GLU A 231 -25.63 11.09 -14.96
C GLU A 231 -25.25 11.98 -13.76
N ALA A 232 -24.70 11.43 -12.68
CA ALA A 232 -24.29 12.21 -11.53
C ALA A 232 -23.10 13.13 -11.89
N ARG A 233 -23.08 14.32 -11.33
CA ARG A 233 -21.94 15.24 -11.44
C ARG A 233 -20.91 14.84 -10.39
N LEU A 234 -19.73 14.43 -10.81
CA LEU A 234 -18.69 13.92 -9.92
C LEU A 234 -17.53 14.90 -9.78
N ALA A 235 -17.16 15.22 -8.54
CA ALA A 235 -15.96 15.99 -8.24
C ALA A 235 -14.98 15.15 -7.43
N PHE A 236 -13.80 14.90 -7.99
CA PHE A 236 -12.70 14.20 -7.33
C PHE A 236 -11.67 15.21 -6.88
N ALA A 237 -11.35 15.24 -5.60
CA ALA A 237 -10.29 16.10 -5.08
C ALA A 237 -9.16 15.28 -4.49
N THR A 238 -7.93 15.68 -4.77
CA THR A 238 -6.76 14.93 -4.33
C THR A 238 -5.52 15.79 -4.19
N THR A 239 -4.57 15.27 -3.39
CA THR A 239 -3.20 15.74 -3.30
C THR A 239 -2.31 14.79 -4.11
N THR A 240 -1.55 15.30 -5.06
CA THR A 240 -0.65 14.47 -5.90
C THR A 240 0.71 14.27 -5.27
N ARG A 241 1.17 15.22 -4.44
CA ARG A 241 2.44 15.20 -3.73
C ARG A 241 2.18 15.35 -2.23
N GLY A 242 2.44 14.32 -1.45
CA GLY A 242 2.19 14.35 -0.01
C GLY A 242 2.73 13.13 0.72
N TYR A 243 2.73 13.19 2.06
CA TYR A 243 3.21 12.11 2.93
C TYR A 243 2.42 10.80 2.80
N GLU A 244 1.26 10.82 2.15
CA GLU A 244 0.40 9.64 2.00
C GLU A 244 0.88 8.71 0.88
N GLY A 245 1.70 9.24 -0.04
CA GLY A 245 2.36 8.47 -1.10
C GLY A 245 1.43 7.85 -2.15
N THR A 246 0.15 8.25 -2.21
CA THR A 246 -0.87 7.60 -3.07
C THR A 246 -1.26 8.45 -4.28
N GLY A 247 -0.99 9.76 -4.25
CA GLY A 247 -1.44 10.70 -5.29
C GLY A 247 -0.97 10.36 -6.69
N ARG A 248 0.21 9.76 -6.81
CA ARG A 248 0.79 9.42 -8.12
C ARG A 248 0.09 8.24 -8.79
N GLY A 249 -0.35 7.24 -8.03
CA GLY A 249 -1.16 6.12 -8.57
C GLY A 249 -2.49 6.61 -9.13
N PHE A 250 -3.12 7.58 -8.47
CA PHE A 250 -4.32 8.24 -8.95
C PHE A 250 -4.09 8.93 -10.30
N VAL A 251 -3.02 9.74 -10.41
CA VAL A 251 -2.70 10.49 -11.64
C VAL A 251 -2.36 9.55 -12.79
N LEU A 252 -1.54 8.53 -12.54
CA LEU A 252 -1.02 7.66 -13.60
C LEU A 252 -2.07 6.67 -14.16
N ARG A 253 -3.12 6.37 -13.41
CA ARG A 253 -4.14 5.40 -13.81
C ARG A 253 -5.51 6.05 -13.93
N PHE A 254 -6.14 6.38 -12.80
CA PHE A 254 -7.52 6.85 -12.80
C PHE A 254 -7.69 8.15 -13.61
N LEU A 255 -6.84 9.15 -13.39
CA LEU A 255 -6.91 10.40 -14.14
C LEU A 255 -6.53 10.20 -15.62
N ALA A 256 -5.58 9.30 -15.91
CA ALA A 256 -5.23 8.97 -17.30
C ALA A 256 -6.41 8.31 -18.03
N ASP A 257 -7.14 7.40 -17.37
CA ASP A 257 -8.33 6.76 -17.92
C ASP A 257 -9.48 7.77 -18.09
N LEU A 258 -9.69 8.65 -17.10
CA LEU A 258 -10.69 9.72 -17.21
C LEU A 258 -10.42 10.67 -18.38
N ARG A 259 -9.15 11.01 -18.63
CA ARG A 259 -8.76 11.87 -19.77
C ARG A 259 -9.08 11.28 -21.14
N GLN A 260 -9.24 9.95 -21.20
CA GLN A 260 -9.63 9.22 -22.42
C GLN A 260 -11.15 9.04 -22.52
N ALA A 261 -11.92 9.38 -21.47
CA ALA A 261 -13.36 9.30 -21.49
C ALA A 261 -13.99 10.47 -22.27
N GLU A 262 -15.18 10.27 -22.78
CA GLU A 262 -15.99 11.32 -23.43
C GLU A 262 -17.24 11.60 -22.59
N PRO A 263 -17.43 12.84 -22.14
CA PRO A 263 -16.52 13.97 -22.23
C PRO A 263 -15.31 13.83 -21.30
N PRO A 264 -14.16 14.44 -21.64
CA PRO A 264 -12.98 14.40 -20.78
C PRO A 264 -13.24 15.18 -19.47
N PRO A 265 -12.51 14.87 -18.39
CA PRO A 265 -12.70 15.54 -17.12
C PRO A 265 -12.29 17.02 -17.22
N ARG A 266 -12.96 17.85 -16.43
CA ARG A 266 -12.56 19.23 -16.21
C ARG A 266 -11.55 19.27 -15.07
N GLU A 267 -10.32 19.70 -15.35
CA GLU A 267 -9.25 19.74 -14.36
C GLU A 267 -9.09 21.16 -13.80
N LEU A 268 -9.04 21.25 -12.47
CA LEU A 268 -8.81 22.47 -11.71
C LEU A 268 -7.59 22.26 -10.79
N SER A 269 -6.87 23.33 -10.48
CA SER A 269 -5.74 23.28 -9.57
C SER A 269 -5.77 24.45 -8.58
N LEU A 270 -5.21 24.22 -7.38
CA LEU A 270 -4.92 25.23 -6.38
C LEU A 270 -3.44 25.16 -6.04
N THR A 271 -2.74 26.26 -6.23
CA THR A 271 -1.30 26.39 -5.99
C THR A 271 -0.98 27.29 -4.81
N ALA A 272 -1.77 28.36 -4.62
CA ALA A 272 -1.56 29.31 -3.54
C ALA A 272 -1.94 28.73 -2.17
N PRO A 273 -1.02 28.75 -1.19
CA PRO A 273 -1.34 28.28 0.16
C PRO A 273 -2.34 29.22 0.85
N ILE A 274 -3.21 28.64 1.70
CA ILE A 274 -4.14 29.42 2.52
C ILE A 274 -3.78 29.41 4.00
N ARG A 275 -2.91 28.51 4.44
CA ARG A 275 -2.50 28.38 5.85
C ARG A 275 -1.23 29.15 6.18
N TRP A 276 -0.39 29.43 5.18
CA TRP A 276 0.87 30.15 5.28
C TRP A 276 1.09 31.00 4.03
N ALA A 277 2.15 31.77 4.02
CA ALA A 277 2.49 32.63 2.86
C ALA A 277 3.05 31.80 1.69
N VAL A 278 3.02 32.35 0.51
CA VAL A 278 3.77 31.84 -0.63
C VAL A 278 5.26 31.86 -0.25
N ASP A 279 6.00 30.82 -0.65
CA ASP A 279 7.42 30.62 -0.33
C ASP A 279 7.74 30.51 1.18
N ASP A 280 6.80 29.89 1.94
CA ASP A 280 7.01 29.63 3.37
C ASP A 280 8.28 28.76 3.58
N PRO A 281 9.23 29.20 4.42
CA PRO A 281 10.51 28.52 4.58
C PRO A 281 10.37 27.13 5.24
N LEU A 282 9.37 26.93 6.10
CA LEU A 282 9.13 25.64 6.74
C LEU A 282 8.59 24.63 5.71
N GLU A 283 7.67 25.05 4.84
CA GLU A 283 7.18 24.21 3.75
C GLU A 283 8.32 23.82 2.79
N ALA A 284 9.10 24.80 2.33
CA ALA A 284 10.22 24.59 1.42
C ALA A 284 11.28 23.64 2.02
N TRP A 285 11.60 23.82 3.30
CA TRP A 285 12.53 22.98 4.05
C TRP A 285 12.03 21.52 4.16
N THR A 286 10.77 21.35 4.54
CA THR A 286 10.17 20.01 4.68
C THR A 286 10.11 19.29 3.34
N ARG A 287 9.73 19.98 2.27
CA ARG A 287 9.67 19.44 0.90
C ARG A 287 11.05 18.96 0.43
N ALA A 288 12.08 19.76 0.65
CA ALA A 288 13.46 19.41 0.30
C ALA A 288 13.99 18.26 1.15
N LEU A 289 13.77 18.30 2.47
CA LEU A 289 14.21 17.26 3.40
C LEU A 289 13.57 15.91 3.08
N LEU A 290 12.26 15.88 2.80
CA LEU A 290 11.48 14.67 2.58
C LEU A 290 11.38 14.26 1.11
N LEU A 291 11.99 14.99 0.20
CA LEU A 291 12.02 14.70 -1.24
C LEU A 291 10.63 14.64 -1.89
N PHE A 292 9.70 15.50 -1.47
CA PHE A 292 8.33 15.52 -2.03
C PHE A 292 8.29 15.92 -3.51
N GLU A 293 9.29 16.65 -3.97
CA GLU A 293 9.44 17.09 -5.35
C GLU A 293 10.44 16.24 -6.15
N ALA A 294 10.83 15.08 -5.61
CA ALA A 294 11.76 14.22 -6.29
C ALA A 294 11.21 13.74 -7.63
N GLU A 295 11.93 14.03 -8.69
CA GLU A 295 11.66 13.60 -10.06
C GLU A 295 12.85 12.80 -10.60
N PRO A 296 12.64 11.88 -11.55
CA PRO A 296 13.74 11.25 -12.28
C PRO A 296 14.64 12.30 -12.91
N ALA A 297 15.91 11.95 -13.15
CA ALA A 297 16.85 12.83 -13.82
C ALA A 297 16.31 13.27 -15.19
N GLN A 298 16.56 14.50 -15.60
CA GLN A 298 16.24 14.92 -16.96
C GLN A 298 17.24 14.26 -17.92
N LEU A 299 16.73 13.60 -18.94
CA LEU A 299 17.55 13.01 -20.00
C LEU A 299 17.53 13.93 -21.22
N GLU A 300 18.69 14.22 -21.79
CA GLU A 300 18.76 14.97 -23.04
C GLU A 300 18.23 14.10 -24.20
N ALA A 301 17.27 14.63 -24.95
CA ALA A 301 16.51 13.89 -25.95
C ALA A 301 17.35 13.40 -27.17
N ALA A 302 18.57 13.89 -27.33
CA ALA A 302 19.38 13.66 -28.53
C ALA A 302 20.70 12.96 -28.20
N GLY A 303 20.70 11.62 -28.14
CA GLY A 303 21.95 10.87 -28.21
C GLY A 303 22.21 9.80 -27.15
N GLU A 304 21.35 9.67 -26.14
CA GLU A 304 21.56 8.66 -25.12
C GLU A 304 21.20 7.26 -25.63
N ARG A 305 22.21 6.42 -25.73
CA ARG A 305 22.07 5.02 -26.16
C ARG A 305 21.85 4.14 -24.93
N PRO A 306 20.65 3.59 -24.71
CA PRO A 306 20.33 2.76 -23.54
C PRO A 306 21.33 1.58 -23.35
N GLU A 307 21.94 1.10 -24.44
CA GLU A 307 22.95 0.03 -24.41
C GLU A 307 24.20 0.41 -23.61
N ARG A 308 24.50 1.70 -23.49
CA ARG A 308 25.67 2.22 -22.73
C ARG A 308 25.39 2.32 -21.23
N ALA A 309 24.17 2.11 -20.75
CA ALA A 309 23.87 2.17 -19.35
C ALA A 309 24.76 1.18 -18.55
N ARG A 310 25.31 1.62 -17.43
CA ARG A 310 26.17 0.81 -16.56
C ARG A 310 25.44 0.45 -15.28
N ALA A 311 25.48 -0.84 -14.93
CA ALA A 311 24.91 -1.32 -13.68
C ALA A 311 25.96 -1.27 -12.57
N HIS A 312 25.55 -0.81 -11.37
CA HIS A 312 26.41 -0.74 -10.18
C HIS A 312 25.58 -0.77 -8.90
N VAL A 313 26.23 -0.96 -7.78
CA VAL A 313 25.62 -0.81 -6.44
C VAL A 313 25.83 0.63 -5.98
N LEU A 314 24.77 1.25 -5.47
CA LEU A 314 24.85 2.60 -4.91
C LEU A 314 25.39 2.56 -3.47
N ASP A 315 26.41 3.36 -3.22
CA ASP A 315 26.84 3.66 -1.87
C ASP A 315 25.86 4.63 -1.21
N ARG A 316 25.26 4.21 -0.09
CA ARG A 316 24.27 5.01 0.63
C ARG A 316 24.88 6.21 1.35
N ASP A 317 26.14 6.18 1.71
CA ASP A 317 26.84 7.33 2.28
C ASP A 317 27.10 8.39 1.21
N ALA A 318 27.51 7.98 0.02
CA ALA A 318 27.63 8.86 -1.14
C ALA A 318 26.27 9.45 -1.56
N LEU A 319 25.17 8.70 -1.46
CA LEU A 319 23.82 9.20 -1.72
C LEU A 319 23.43 10.36 -0.80
N VAL A 320 23.71 10.26 0.49
CA VAL A 320 23.43 11.36 1.45
C VAL A 320 24.31 12.57 1.19
N ALA A 321 25.52 12.35 0.68
CA ALA A 321 26.43 13.43 0.28
C ALA A 321 25.99 14.16 -1.00
N SER A 322 25.21 13.48 -1.88
CA SER A 322 24.71 14.04 -3.16
C SER A 322 23.18 14.17 -3.15
N PRO A 323 22.63 15.33 -2.76
CA PRO A 323 21.18 15.55 -2.76
C PRO A 323 20.52 15.33 -4.12
N GLN A 324 21.21 15.66 -5.21
CA GLN A 324 20.72 15.52 -6.58
C GLN A 324 20.55 14.03 -6.95
N THR A 325 21.57 13.22 -6.67
CA THR A 325 21.52 11.77 -6.93
C THR A 325 20.45 11.09 -6.07
N LEU A 326 20.33 11.47 -4.80
CA LEU A 326 19.30 10.96 -3.90
C LEU A 326 17.89 11.34 -4.39
N SER A 327 17.71 12.58 -4.84
CA SER A 327 16.44 13.05 -5.41
C SER A 327 16.07 12.28 -6.69
N ALA A 328 17.03 12.10 -7.62
CA ALA A 328 16.81 11.34 -8.85
C ALA A 328 16.47 9.86 -8.56
N LEU A 329 17.17 9.23 -7.62
CA LEU A 329 16.84 7.88 -7.16
C LEU A 329 15.42 7.80 -6.61
N PHE A 330 15.08 8.71 -5.70
CA PHE A 330 13.75 8.71 -5.08
C PHE A 330 12.66 9.02 -6.10
N GLY A 331 12.91 9.92 -7.05
CA GLY A 331 12.06 10.19 -8.19
C GLY A 331 11.76 8.94 -9.02
N LEU A 332 12.78 8.14 -9.37
CA LEU A 332 12.59 6.86 -10.05
C LEU A 332 11.73 5.90 -9.22
N LEU A 333 12.00 5.76 -7.92
CA LEU A 333 11.27 4.85 -7.04
C LEU A 333 9.81 5.27 -6.87
N VAL A 334 9.53 6.56 -6.76
CA VAL A 334 8.16 7.10 -6.68
C VAL A 334 7.41 6.90 -8.00
N HIS A 335 8.07 7.05 -9.15
CA HIS A 335 7.47 6.86 -10.47
C HIS A 335 7.04 5.42 -10.77
N ALA A 336 7.74 4.45 -10.20
CA ALA A 336 7.51 3.04 -10.49
C ALA A 336 6.57 2.37 -9.50
N HIS A 337 6.28 3.00 -8.36
CA HIS A 337 5.53 2.38 -7.29
C HIS A 337 4.27 3.15 -6.93
N TYR A 338 3.23 2.38 -6.70
CA TYR A 338 1.90 2.84 -6.32
C TYR A 338 1.88 3.63 -5.01
N ARG A 339 2.77 3.32 -4.08
CA ARG A 339 2.90 4.00 -2.79
C ARG A 339 4.37 4.14 -2.41
N THR A 340 4.79 5.37 -2.19
CA THR A 340 6.07 5.70 -1.57
C THR A 340 5.79 6.71 -0.47
N THR A 341 6.03 6.33 0.77
CA THR A 341 5.83 7.19 1.93
C THR A 341 7.15 7.87 2.30
N PRO A 342 7.13 8.99 3.04
CA PRO A 342 8.35 9.58 3.56
C PRO A 342 9.20 8.62 4.40
N ASP A 343 8.59 7.70 5.13
CA ASP A 343 9.30 6.70 5.93
C ASP A 343 10.08 5.68 5.08
N ASP A 344 9.72 5.51 3.79
CA ASP A 344 10.53 4.72 2.86
C ASP A 344 11.91 5.34 2.63
N LEU A 345 12.06 6.67 2.79
CA LEU A 345 13.36 7.33 2.69
C LEU A 345 14.32 6.83 3.76
N VAL A 346 13.88 6.79 5.02
CA VAL A 346 14.69 6.28 6.13
C VAL A 346 15.04 4.82 5.88
N ARG A 347 14.08 4.03 5.45
CA ARG A 347 14.30 2.62 5.16
C ARG A 347 15.33 2.40 4.06
N VAL A 348 15.26 3.15 2.98
CA VAL A 348 16.22 3.08 1.87
C VAL A 348 17.63 3.49 2.32
N LEU A 349 17.72 4.52 3.18
CA LEU A 349 19.00 5.00 3.67
C LEU A 349 19.64 4.09 4.72
N ASP A 350 18.86 3.57 5.68
CA ASP A 350 19.39 3.06 6.94
C ASP A 350 19.09 1.58 7.24
N ALA A 351 18.10 0.95 6.56
CA ALA A 351 17.82 -0.46 6.83
C ALA A 351 19.00 -1.37 6.43
N PRO A 352 19.48 -2.23 7.35
CA PRO A 352 20.71 -2.99 7.14
C PRO A 352 20.59 -4.10 6.09
N ASN A 353 19.40 -4.63 5.92
CA ASN A 353 19.11 -5.71 4.98
C ASN A 353 18.86 -5.24 3.54
N LEU A 354 18.98 -3.93 3.25
CA LEU A 354 18.73 -3.38 1.91
C LEU A 354 20.01 -3.08 1.15
N THR A 355 20.00 -3.39 -0.14
CA THR A 355 21.00 -2.99 -1.13
C THR A 355 20.32 -2.28 -2.28
N ILE A 356 20.92 -1.21 -2.80
CA ILE A 356 20.38 -0.43 -3.90
C ILE A 356 21.26 -0.64 -5.13
N HIS A 357 20.68 -1.23 -6.17
CA HIS A 357 21.31 -1.38 -7.48
C HIS A 357 20.80 -0.31 -8.42
N ALA A 358 21.66 0.23 -9.25
CA ALA A 358 21.32 1.29 -10.19
C ALA A 358 21.84 1.01 -11.59
N LEU A 359 21.20 1.63 -12.57
CA LEU A 359 21.70 1.82 -13.92
C LEU A 359 21.93 3.31 -14.13
N SER A 360 23.14 3.67 -14.51
CA SER A 360 23.50 5.03 -14.92
C SER A 360 23.81 5.10 -16.40
N LEU A 361 23.39 6.18 -17.02
CA LEU A 361 23.71 6.55 -18.39
C LEU A 361 24.40 7.92 -18.33
N GLY A 362 25.73 7.92 -18.53
CA GLY A 362 26.53 9.04 -18.07
C GLY A 362 26.35 9.23 -16.55
N ASP A 363 26.07 10.47 -16.13
CA ASP A 363 25.80 10.82 -14.74
C ASP A 363 24.33 10.64 -14.31
N ALA A 364 23.43 10.39 -15.28
CA ALA A 364 22.01 10.27 -15.01
C ALA A 364 21.62 8.86 -14.54
N LEU A 365 20.89 8.77 -13.44
CA LEU A 365 20.25 7.52 -12.99
C LEU A 365 19.03 7.21 -13.87
N VAL A 366 19.11 6.10 -14.62
CA VAL A 366 18.04 5.65 -15.53
C VAL A 366 17.34 4.37 -15.06
N GLY A 367 17.81 3.75 -14.00
CA GLY A 367 17.17 2.59 -13.39
C GLY A 367 17.61 2.38 -11.96
N ALA A 368 16.73 1.81 -11.15
CA ALA A 368 17.02 1.44 -9.77
C ALA A 368 16.29 0.16 -9.37
N CYS A 369 16.94 -0.67 -8.55
CA CYS A 369 16.35 -1.84 -7.95
C CYS A 369 16.77 -1.91 -6.46
N VAL A 370 15.77 -1.93 -5.57
CA VAL A 370 15.99 -2.10 -4.13
C VAL A 370 15.80 -3.58 -3.80
N ILE A 371 16.83 -4.19 -3.26
CA ILE A 371 16.85 -5.60 -2.86
C ILE A 371 16.86 -5.69 -1.34
N ALA A 372 16.02 -6.56 -0.79
CA ALA A 372 16.04 -6.94 0.62
C ALA A 372 16.54 -8.38 0.76
N VAL A 373 17.52 -8.58 1.64
CA VAL A 373 17.92 -9.93 2.05
C VAL A 373 16.97 -10.37 3.17
N GLU A 374 16.38 -11.55 3.02
CA GLU A 374 15.35 -12.12 3.89
C GLU A 374 15.62 -13.60 4.16
N GLY A 375 14.92 -14.18 5.13
CA GLY A 375 15.07 -15.60 5.50
C GLY A 375 16.31 -15.86 6.35
N GLY A 376 16.90 -17.07 6.21
CA GLY A 376 18.00 -17.50 7.05
C GLY A 376 17.59 -17.79 8.50
N LEU A 377 16.31 -18.05 8.73
CA LEU A 377 15.75 -18.31 10.07
C LEU A 377 16.04 -19.76 10.51
N THR A 378 15.99 -20.00 11.82
CA THR A 378 16.06 -21.37 12.33
C THR A 378 14.78 -22.15 12.02
N ALA A 379 14.86 -23.48 11.95
CA ALA A 379 13.71 -24.34 11.68
C ALA A 379 12.61 -24.19 12.75
N GLU A 380 13.00 -24.04 14.02
CA GLU A 380 12.09 -23.82 15.16
C GLU A 380 11.35 -22.50 15.00
N ARG A 381 12.05 -21.41 14.59
CA ARG A 381 11.46 -20.09 14.33
C ARG A 381 10.45 -20.17 13.19
N CYS A 382 10.80 -20.84 12.11
CA CYS A 382 9.90 -21.06 10.97
C CYS A 382 8.63 -21.82 11.37
N ALA A 383 8.76 -22.87 12.16
CA ALA A 383 7.64 -23.67 12.66
C ALA A 383 6.72 -22.83 13.57
N ALA A 384 7.27 -22.03 14.48
CA ALA A 384 6.51 -21.15 15.36
C ALA A 384 5.71 -20.10 14.56
N LEU A 385 6.36 -19.46 13.58
CA LEU A 385 5.70 -18.47 12.70
C LEU A 385 4.57 -19.12 11.86
N ALA A 386 4.79 -20.32 11.34
CA ALA A 386 3.77 -21.05 10.57
C ALA A 386 2.52 -21.37 11.41
N ARG A 387 2.68 -21.60 12.72
CA ARG A 387 1.57 -21.74 13.68
C ARG A 387 0.93 -20.42 14.08
N GLY A 388 1.46 -19.27 13.63
CA GLY A 388 0.97 -17.94 14.00
C GLY A 388 1.51 -17.43 15.34
N GLU A 389 2.56 -18.05 15.88
CA GLU A 389 3.24 -17.64 17.12
C GLU A 389 4.22 -16.50 16.86
N GLY A 390 3.71 -15.28 16.81
CA GLY A 390 4.51 -14.08 16.56
C GLY A 390 4.35 -13.52 15.15
N ARG A 391 5.16 -12.49 14.87
CA ARG A 391 5.21 -11.80 13.57
C ARG A 391 6.65 -11.62 13.12
N LEU A 392 6.88 -11.78 11.84
CA LEU A 392 8.17 -11.55 11.21
C LEU A 392 8.15 -10.21 10.48
N ARG A 393 8.96 -9.26 10.93
CA ARG A 393 9.06 -7.96 10.27
C ARG A 393 10.15 -7.99 9.20
N GLY A 394 9.92 -7.31 8.09
CA GLY A 394 10.92 -7.12 7.03
C GLY A 394 11.16 -8.32 6.11
N HIS A 395 10.58 -9.48 6.38
CA HIS A 395 10.74 -10.71 5.62
C HIS A 395 9.47 -11.06 4.83
N ALA A 396 8.98 -10.14 4.02
CA ALA A 396 7.69 -10.31 3.36
C ALA A 396 7.62 -11.52 2.42
N LEU A 397 8.72 -11.85 1.73
CA LEU A 397 8.79 -13.04 0.87
C LEU A 397 8.84 -14.31 1.72
N ALA A 398 9.77 -14.41 2.65
CA ALA A 398 9.92 -15.58 3.52
C ALA A 398 8.64 -15.86 4.32
N ASP A 399 8.05 -14.82 4.94
CA ASP A 399 6.79 -14.92 5.67
C ASP A 399 5.66 -15.45 4.78
N THR A 400 5.49 -14.90 3.58
CA THR A 400 4.45 -15.33 2.64
C THR A 400 4.63 -16.78 2.19
N LEU A 401 5.87 -17.19 1.90
CA LEU A 401 6.16 -18.58 1.51
C LEU A 401 5.87 -19.57 2.65
N MET A 402 6.23 -19.22 3.88
CA MET A 402 5.99 -20.06 5.06
C MET A 402 4.52 -20.12 5.45
N THR A 403 3.93 -18.94 5.73
CA THR A 403 2.64 -18.85 6.43
C THR A 403 1.44 -18.94 5.50
N GLN A 404 1.60 -18.57 4.22
CA GLN A 404 0.49 -18.50 3.28
C GLN A 404 0.60 -19.54 2.16
N ALA A 405 1.81 -19.84 1.67
CA ALA A 405 2.02 -20.85 0.63
C ALA A 405 2.32 -22.24 1.18
N GLY A 406 2.48 -22.38 2.50
CA GLY A 406 2.67 -23.67 3.18
C GLY A 406 4.05 -24.30 2.98
N CYS A 407 5.06 -23.50 2.68
CA CYS A 407 6.45 -23.96 2.57
C CYS A 407 7.26 -23.48 3.78
N VAL A 408 7.09 -24.15 4.92
CA VAL A 408 7.69 -23.71 6.19
C VAL A 408 9.22 -23.62 6.11
N GLU A 409 9.85 -24.57 5.43
CA GLU A 409 11.30 -24.59 5.25
C GLU A 409 11.83 -23.41 4.41
N ALA A 410 11.00 -22.75 3.61
CA ALA A 410 11.43 -21.60 2.83
C ALA A 410 12.00 -20.46 3.68
N GLY A 411 11.60 -20.36 4.95
CA GLY A 411 12.16 -19.39 5.88
C GLY A 411 13.62 -19.66 6.25
N THR A 412 14.10 -20.89 6.11
CA THR A 412 15.51 -21.23 6.36
C THR A 412 16.44 -20.88 5.20
N LEU A 413 15.87 -20.61 4.02
CA LEU A 413 16.63 -20.18 2.84
C LEU A 413 17.05 -18.72 2.99
N ARG A 414 18.23 -18.40 2.48
CA ARG A 414 18.65 -17.01 2.29
C ARG A 414 18.05 -16.49 0.99
N LEU A 415 17.16 -15.52 1.09
CA LEU A 415 16.36 -15.03 -0.02
C LEU A 415 16.73 -13.58 -0.35
N ALA A 416 16.84 -13.24 -1.65
CA ALA A 416 16.94 -11.86 -2.11
C ALA A 416 15.62 -11.45 -2.75
N ARG A 417 14.88 -10.54 -2.08
CA ARG A 417 13.62 -10.02 -2.60
C ARG A 417 13.80 -8.69 -3.32
N SER A 418 13.37 -8.62 -4.57
CA SER A 418 13.18 -7.35 -5.27
C SER A 418 11.99 -6.61 -4.65
N VAL A 419 12.29 -5.59 -3.82
CA VAL A 419 11.30 -4.75 -3.14
C VAL A 419 10.71 -3.76 -4.11
N ARG A 420 11.58 -3.11 -4.91
CA ARG A 420 11.23 -2.11 -5.91
C ARG A 420 12.14 -2.24 -7.12
N ILE A 421 11.59 -2.04 -8.30
CA ILE A 421 12.36 -1.91 -9.54
C ILE A 421 11.75 -0.80 -10.38
N ALA A 422 12.59 0.08 -10.89
CA ALA A 422 12.20 1.23 -11.68
C ALA A 422 13.12 1.40 -12.88
N VAL A 423 12.56 1.82 -14.01
CA VAL A 423 13.30 2.30 -15.17
C VAL A 423 12.70 3.63 -15.60
N HIS A 424 13.56 4.58 -15.90
CA HIS A 424 13.20 5.92 -16.34
C HIS A 424 12.21 5.87 -17.51
N PRO A 425 11.11 6.65 -17.48
CA PRO A 425 10.06 6.58 -18.49
C PRO A 425 10.56 6.71 -19.93
N ALA A 426 11.50 7.61 -20.18
CA ALA A 426 12.02 7.89 -21.52
C ALA A 426 12.84 6.74 -22.14
N VAL A 427 13.34 5.79 -21.32
CA VAL A 427 14.18 4.66 -21.80
C VAL A 427 13.57 3.29 -21.45
N ARG A 428 12.27 3.25 -21.23
CA ARG A 428 11.54 1.98 -21.05
C ARG A 428 11.55 1.17 -22.35
N ARG A 429 11.30 -0.15 -22.22
CA ARG A 429 11.26 -1.13 -23.34
C ARG A 429 12.58 -1.32 -24.08
N ALA A 430 13.69 -0.76 -23.57
CA ALA A 430 15.05 -0.94 -24.09
C ALA A 430 15.83 -2.08 -23.39
N GLY A 431 15.16 -3.02 -22.70
CA GLY A 431 15.82 -4.14 -22.03
C GLY A 431 16.52 -3.80 -20.69
N LEU A 432 16.53 -2.53 -20.28
CA LEU A 432 17.26 -2.08 -19.09
C LEU A 432 16.83 -2.75 -17.79
N ALA A 433 15.52 -3.03 -17.62
CA ALA A 433 15.03 -3.73 -16.45
C ALA A 433 15.60 -5.15 -16.35
N SER A 434 15.72 -5.87 -17.45
CA SER A 434 16.32 -7.22 -17.50
C SER A 434 17.81 -7.17 -17.14
N ARG A 435 18.56 -6.23 -17.70
CA ARG A 435 19.98 -6.01 -17.37
C ARG A 435 20.18 -5.70 -15.88
N LEU A 436 19.29 -4.88 -15.31
CA LEU A 436 19.34 -4.58 -13.87
C LEU A 436 19.08 -5.82 -13.03
N VAL A 437 18.12 -6.67 -13.41
CA VAL A 437 17.83 -7.93 -12.74
C VAL A 437 19.00 -8.91 -12.87
N GLU A 438 19.64 -9.02 -14.04
CA GLU A 438 20.83 -9.84 -14.26
C GLU A 438 22.00 -9.37 -13.39
N HIS A 439 22.24 -8.05 -13.28
CA HIS A 439 23.24 -7.49 -12.38
C HIS A 439 22.93 -7.83 -10.91
N VAL A 440 21.67 -7.76 -10.49
CA VAL A 440 21.26 -8.16 -9.13
C VAL A 440 21.55 -9.64 -8.90
N HIS A 441 21.23 -10.51 -9.87
CA HIS A 441 21.51 -11.95 -9.75
C HIS A 441 23.01 -12.25 -9.64
N ALA A 442 23.84 -11.55 -10.41
CA ALA A 442 25.28 -11.71 -10.36
C ALA A 442 25.88 -11.21 -9.03
N HIS A 443 25.37 -10.09 -8.50
CA HIS A 443 25.86 -9.50 -7.25
C HIS A 443 25.48 -10.35 -6.01
N HIS A 444 24.30 -10.92 -6.00
CA HIS A 444 23.77 -11.74 -4.90
C HIS A 444 23.86 -13.25 -5.23
N ALA A 445 24.97 -13.70 -5.79
CA ALA A 445 25.15 -15.11 -6.16
C ALA A 445 25.16 -16.06 -4.95
N ASP A 446 25.31 -15.55 -3.75
CA ASP A 446 25.38 -16.26 -2.46
C ASP A 446 24.01 -16.54 -1.83
N VAL A 447 22.89 -16.05 -2.43
CA VAL A 447 21.56 -16.36 -1.92
C VAL A 447 21.02 -17.68 -2.51
N ASP A 448 20.12 -18.33 -1.76
CA ASP A 448 19.48 -19.57 -2.20
C ASP A 448 18.45 -19.34 -3.31
N ALA A 449 17.67 -18.25 -3.21
CA ALA A 449 16.69 -17.91 -4.22
C ALA A 449 16.42 -16.40 -4.29
N PHE A 450 16.00 -15.97 -5.46
CA PHE A 450 15.47 -14.64 -5.71
C PHE A 450 13.95 -14.67 -5.70
N GLY A 451 13.32 -13.60 -5.21
CA GLY A 451 11.88 -13.51 -5.23
C GLY A 451 11.34 -12.08 -5.34
N THR A 452 10.05 -11.99 -5.59
CA THR A 452 9.35 -10.71 -5.65
C THR A 452 7.88 -10.90 -5.31
N VAL A 453 7.27 -9.87 -4.73
CA VAL A 453 5.84 -9.80 -4.41
C VAL A 453 5.32 -8.47 -4.95
N PHE A 454 4.33 -8.52 -5.83
CA PHE A 454 3.82 -7.32 -6.51
C PHE A 454 2.35 -7.47 -6.94
N GLY A 455 1.65 -6.35 -7.17
CA GLY A 455 0.36 -6.32 -7.85
C GLY A 455 0.54 -6.72 -9.32
N ALA A 456 -0.14 -7.77 -9.75
CA ALA A 456 0.14 -8.44 -11.00
C ALA A 456 -0.58 -7.81 -12.19
N THR A 457 0.18 -7.44 -13.22
CA THR A 457 -0.29 -7.25 -14.58
C THR A 457 0.35 -8.27 -15.50
N ALA A 458 -0.28 -8.61 -16.61
CA ALA A 458 0.27 -9.56 -17.58
C ALA A 458 1.68 -9.18 -18.06
N GLU A 459 1.93 -7.88 -18.25
CA GLU A 459 3.24 -7.37 -18.69
C GLU A 459 4.34 -7.63 -17.66
N VAL A 460 4.08 -7.33 -16.37
CA VAL A 460 5.05 -7.52 -15.29
C VAL A 460 5.31 -9.00 -15.03
N VAL A 461 4.28 -9.85 -15.09
CA VAL A 461 4.44 -11.31 -14.94
C VAL A 461 5.31 -11.86 -16.08
N ARG A 462 5.02 -11.51 -17.34
CA ARG A 462 5.85 -11.93 -18.49
C ARG A 462 7.30 -11.43 -18.40
N PHE A 463 7.49 -10.19 -17.93
CA PHE A 463 8.83 -9.65 -17.67
C PHE A 463 9.60 -10.52 -16.68
N ARG A 464 8.99 -10.85 -15.54
CA ARG A 464 9.62 -11.70 -14.52
C ARG A 464 9.87 -13.13 -15.01
N GLN A 465 8.96 -13.70 -15.80
CA GLN A 465 9.16 -15.01 -16.43
C GLN A 465 10.40 -15.01 -17.34
N ARG A 466 10.58 -13.98 -18.18
CA ARG A 466 11.79 -13.84 -18.99
C ARG A 466 13.08 -13.73 -18.19
N CYS A 467 13.01 -13.22 -16.97
CA CYS A 467 14.14 -13.20 -16.03
C CYS A 467 14.30 -14.53 -15.23
N GLY A 468 13.56 -15.58 -15.58
CA GLY A 468 13.66 -16.91 -14.97
C GLY A 468 12.84 -17.10 -13.69
N TYR A 469 11.91 -16.18 -13.38
CA TYR A 469 11.02 -16.33 -12.22
C TYR A 469 9.76 -17.12 -12.58
N HIS A 470 9.28 -17.90 -11.61
CA HIS A 470 8.03 -18.66 -11.71
C HIS A 470 7.04 -18.21 -10.64
N ALA A 471 5.78 -18.09 -11.01
CA ALA A 471 4.71 -17.83 -10.04
C ALA A 471 4.53 -19.03 -9.10
N VAL A 472 4.48 -18.76 -7.80
CA VAL A 472 4.34 -19.76 -6.75
C VAL A 472 3.14 -19.52 -5.84
N ARG A 473 2.58 -18.31 -5.87
CA ARG A 473 1.38 -17.94 -5.14
C ARG A 473 0.67 -16.75 -5.78
N VAL A 474 -0.64 -16.78 -5.76
CA VAL A 474 -1.51 -15.63 -6.04
C VAL A 474 -2.21 -15.22 -4.75
N GLY A 475 -2.30 -13.94 -4.47
CA GLY A 475 -3.02 -13.41 -3.31
C GLY A 475 -4.53 -13.64 -3.41
N VAL A 476 -5.19 -13.70 -2.27
CA VAL A 476 -6.63 -14.01 -2.17
C VAL A 476 -7.52 -12.78 -2.07
N SER A 477 -6.94 -11.60 -2.07
CA SER A 477 -7.65 -10.32 -2.08
C SER A 477 -7.12 -9.45 -3.20
N ALA A 478 -7.98 -8.64 -3.76
CA ALA A 478 -7.54 -7.53 -4.61
C ALA A 478 -6.67 -6.58 -3.79
N GLY A 479 -5.63 -6.05 -4.39
CA GLY A 479 -4.83 -4.99 -3.78
C GLY A 479 -5.76 -3.83 -3.41
N ALA A 480 -5.74 -3.43 -2.13
CA ALA A 480 -6.67 -2.43 -1.58
C ALA A 480 -6.70 -1.10 -2.36
N ARG A 481 -5.75 -0.87 -3.25
CA ARG A 481 -5.63 0.37 -4.02
C ARG A 481 -5.52 0.16 -5.53
N SER A 482 -4.77 -0.87 -5.97
CA SER A 482 -4.61 -1.16 -7.40
C SER A 482 -5.74 -2.01 -7.98
N GLY A 483 -6.45 -2.74 -7.12
CA GLY A 483 -7.44 -3.75 -7.54
C GLY A 483 -6.81 -5.02 -8.14
N GLU A 484 -5.49 -5.04 -8.34
CA GLU A 484 -4.78 -6.17 -8.91
C GLU A 484 -4.55 -7.26 -7.85
N PRO A 485 -4.62 -8.56 -8.21
CA PRO A 485 -4.19 -9.62 -7.32
C PRO A 485 -2.67 -9.54 -7.11
N SER A 486 -2.21 -9.77 -5.89
CA SER A 486 -0.77 -9.89 -5.66
C SER A 486 -0.26 -11.25 -6.16
N VAL A 487 0.95 -11.26 -6.75
CA VAL A 487 1.63 -12.49 -7.17
C VAL A 487 2.99 -12.58 -6.49
N VAL A 488 3.33 -13.77 -6.03
CA VAL A 488 4.67 -14.12 -5.55
C VAL A 488 5.35 -14.93 -6.64
N MET A 489 6.53 -14.45 -7.08
CA MET A 489 7.35 -15.17 -8.05
C MET A 489 8.74 -15.41 -7.47
N VAL A 490 9.30 -16.58 -7.75
CA VAL A 490 10.64 -16.99 -7.28
C VAL A 490 11.49 -17.55 -8.42
N ARG A 491 12.81 -17.38 -8.29
CA ARG A 491 13.86 -18.01 -9.11
C ARG A 491 14.83 -18.70 -8.17
N CYS A 492 14.93 -20.01 -8.26
CA CYS A 492 15.92 -20.76 -7.48
C CYS A 492 17.34 -20.51 -8.00
N ASN A 493 18.27 -20.35 -7.09
CA ASN A 493 19.69 -20.15 -7.38
C ASN A 493 20.55 -21.33 -6.95
N THR A 494 20.09 -22.10 -5.96
CA THR A 494 20.78 -23.30 -5.46
C THR A 494 19.93 -24.56 -5.62
N PRO A 495 20.55 -25.78 -5.67
CA PRO A 495 19.81 -27.04 -5.64
C PRO A 495 18.92 -27.20 -4.41
N ARG A 496 19.37 -26.69 -3.24
CA ARG A 496 18.60 -26.69 -2.00
C ARG A 496 17.29 -25.88 -2.17
N ALA A 497 17.38 -24.68 -2.71
CA ALA A 497 16.18 -23.87 -2.97
C ALA A 497 15.25 -24.55 -3.98
N ALA A 498 15.79 -25.17 -5.03
CA ALA A 498 15.01 -25.92 -6.00
C ALA A 498 14.23 -27.07 -5.35
N GLN A 499 14.85 -27.79 -4.43
CA GLN A 499 14.21 -28.88 -3.67
C GLN A 499 13.12 -28.35 -2.72
N VAL A 500 13.44 -27.35 -1.87
CA VAL A 500 12.52 -26.80 -0.87
C VAL A 500 11.29 -26.14 -1.53
N LEU A 501 11.49 -25.40 -2.63
CA LEU A 501 10.43 -24.66 -3.29
C LEU A 501 9.68 -25.49 -4.37
N ALA A 502 10.15 -26.70 -4.69
CA ALA A 502 9.53 -27.57 -5.71
C ALA A 502 8.01 -27.78 -5.55
N PRO A 503 7.44 -27.96 -4.33
CA PRO A 503 6.02 -28.19 -4.16
C PRO A 503 5.13 -26.99 -4.49
N LEU A 504 5.67 -25.78 -4.54
CA LEU A 504 4.85 -24.56 -4.61
C LEU A 504 4.13 -24.38 -5.95
N ARG A 505 4.80 -24.68 -7.08
CA ARG A 505 4.17 -24.56 -8.40
C ARG A 505 3.02 -25.53 -8.61
N PRO A 506 3.15 -26.84 -8.32
CA PRO A 506 2.04 -27.80 -8.34
C PRO A 506 0.89 -27.42 -7.39
N ARG A 507 1.22 -26.88 -6.20
CA ARG A 507 0.20 -26.38 -5.26
C ARG A 507 -0.58 -25.20 -5.86
N LEU A 508 0.11 -24.21 -6.42
CA LEU A 508 -0.56 -23.09 -7.09
C LEU A 508 -1.47 -23.57 -8.22
N ALA A 509 -0.99 -24.49 -9.06
CA ALA A 509 -1.78 -25.07 -10.15
C ALA A 509 -3.07 -25.75 -9.66
N ARG A 510 -3.01 -26.40 -8.51
CA ARG A 510 -4.18 -27.01 -7.88
C ARG A 510 -5.13 -25.97 -7.27
N ALA A 511 -4.58 -24.96 -6.58
CA ALA A 511 -5.37 -23.96 -5.85
C ALA A 511 -6.07 -22.95 -6.76
N LEU A 512 -5.38 -22.45 -7.79
CA LEU A 512 -5.76 -21.27 -8.54
C LEU A 512 -7.16 -21.31 -9.17
N PRO A 513 -7.64 -22.42 -9.77
CA PRO A 513 -8.97 -22.44 -10.37
C PRO A 513 -10.09 -22.15 -9.37
N LEU A 514 -10.10 -22.83 -8.22
CA LEU A 514 -11.11 -22.64 -7.18
C LEU A 514 -10.91 -21.31 -6.45
N GLN A 515 -9.67 -20.94 -6.16
CA GLN A 515 -9.34 -19.65 -5.56
C GLN A 515 -9.88 -18.50 -6.41
N ARG A 516 -9.66 -18.54 -7.74
CA ARG A 516 -10.18 -17.53 -8.66
C ARG A 516 -11.70 -17.45 -8.64
N ALA A 517 -12.40 -18.59 -8.70
CA ALA A 517 -13.85 -18.62 -8.64
C ALA A 517 -14.40 -18.00 -7.33
N LEU A 518 -13.78 -18.31 -6.19
CA LEU A 518 -14.15 -17.74 -4.89
C LEU A 518 -13.89 -16.22 -4.85
N MET A 519 -12.77 -15.75 -5.40
CA MET A 519 -12.44 -14.32 -5.47
C MET A 519 -13.36 -13.56 -6.41
N GLN A 520 -13.78 -14.16 -7.53
CA GLN A 520 -14.78 -13.58 -8.45
C GLN A 520 -16.13 -13.41 -7.76
N ALA A 521 -16.58 -14.41 -7.00
CA ALA A 521 -17.82 -14.33 -6.23
C ALA A 521 -17.81 -13.23 -5.16
N GLU A 522 -16.61 -12.86 -4.66
CA GLU A 522 -16.42 -11.75 -3.70
C GLU A 522 -16.24 -10.38 -4.38
N GLY A 523 -16.14 -10.32 -5.71
CA GLY A 523 -15.75 -9.10 -6.42
C GLY A 523 -14.26 -8.71 -6.20
N HIS A 524 -13.42 -9.67 -5.82
CA HIS A 524 -11.99 -9.43 -5.54
C HIS A 524 -11.07 -9.83 -6.70
N TRP A 525 -11.59 -10.37 -7.78
CA TRP A 525 -10.82 -10.71 -8.97
C TRP A 525 -11.22 -9.80 -10.12
N HIS A 526 -10.38 -8.80 -10.37
CA HIS A 526 -10.52 -7.85 -11.47
C HIS A 526 -9.42 -8.03 -12.53
N ALA A 527 -8.75 -9.20 -12.54
CA ALA A 527 -7.74 -9.49 -13.54
C ALA A 527 -8.36 -9.60 -14.92
N ASP A 528 -7.69 -9.00 -15.90
CA ASP A 528 -8.03 -9.15 -17.29
C ASP A 528 -7.77 -10.59 -17.80
N ASP A 529 -8.30 -10.92 -18.97
CA ASP A 529 -8.09 -12.23 -19.59
C ASP A 529 -6.61 -12.48 -19.89
N ALA A 530 -5.85 -11.43 -20.19
CA ALA A 530 -4.42 -11.52 -20.47
C ALA A 530 -3.62 -11.95 -19.24
N LEU A 531 -3.92 -11.42 -18.05
CA LEU A 531 -3.27 -11.86 -16.81
C LEU A 531 -3.68 -13.30 -16.45
N SER A 532 -4.98 -13.60 -16.60
CA SER A 532 -5.50 -14.94 -16.35
C SER A 532 -4.83 -15.99 -17.25
N ALA A 533 -4.65 -15.71 -18.54
CA ALA A 533 -3.95 -16.57 -19.48
C ALA A 533 -2.47 -16.77 -19.09
N VAL A 534 -1.73 -15.69 -18.85
CA VAL A 534 -0.31 -15.75 -18.50
C VAL A 534 -0.05 -16.54 -17.22
N LEU A 535 -0.93 -16.41 -16.23
CA LEU A 535 -0.83 -17.19 -15.00
C LEU A 535 -1.16 -18.66 -15.25
N SER A 536 -2.16 -18.98 -16.08
CA SER A 536 -2.56 -20.36 -16.40
C SER A 536 -1.52 -21.08 -17.26
N ASP A 537 -0.98 -20.44 -18.29
CA ASP A 537 0.03 -21.00 -19.18
C ASP A 537 1.35 -21.33 -18.47
N ALA A 538 1.64 -20.62 -17.38
CA ALA A 538 2.86 -20.82 -16.59
C ALA A 538 2.71 -21.90 -15.50
N LEU A 539 1.53 -22.52 -15.33
CA LEU A 539 1.30 -23.50 -14.28
C LEU A 539 2.00 -24.83 -14.57
N ALA A 540 2.53 -25.42 -13.50
CA ALA A 540 2.98 -26.82 -13.52
C ALA A 540 1.77 -27.78 -13.52
N ALA A 541 2.04 -29.08 -13.67
CA ALA A 541 1.01 -30.09 -13.38
C ALA A 541 0.49 -29.90 -11.94
N PRO A 542 -0.83 -29.97 -11.71
CA PRO A 542 -1.39 -29.74 -10.39
C PRO A 542 -0.98 -30.84 -9.40
N ALA A 543 -0.73 -30.45 -8.14
CA ALA A 543 -0.45 -31.39 -7.07
C ALA A 543 -1.54 -32.47 -6.97
N PRO A 544 -1.21 -33.74 -6.74
CA PRO A 544 -2.20 -34.80 -6.58
C PRO A 544 -3.04 -34.58 -5.32
N LEU A 545 -4.31 -35.00 -5.37
CA LEU A 545 -5.19 -35.06 -4.20
C LEU A 545 -5.16 -36.50 -3.61
N THR A 546 -4.04 -36.84 -2.99
CA THR A 546 -3.95 -38.06 -2.18
C THR A 546 -4.50 -37.81 -0.77
N GLN A 547 -4.85 -38.84 -0.05
CA GLN A 547 -5.36 -38.74 1.32
C GLN A 547 -4.34 -37.99 2.20
N ASP A 548 -3.05 -38.28 2.06
CA ASP A 548 -1.98 -37.65 2.84
C ASP A 548 -1.82 -36.18 2.50
N THR A 549 -1.77 -35.79 1.21
CA THR A 549 -1.63 -34.39 0.81
C THR A 549 -2.83 -33.53 1.22
N VAL A 550 -4.02 -34.12 1.24
CA VAL A 550 -5.24 -33.45 1.72
C VAL A 550 -5.19 -33.29 3.23
N ALA A 551 -4.81 -34.34 3.98
CA ALA A 551 -4.72 -34.27 5.45
C ALA A 551 -3.69 -33.24 5.91
N GLU A 552 -2.48 -33.25 5.32
CA GLU A 552 -1.44 -32.24 5.60
C GLU A 552 -1.91 -30.82 5.32
N ALA A 553 -2.57 -30.59 4.18
CA ALA A 553 -3.05 -29.28 3.79
C ALA A 553 -4.16 -28.77 4.73
N VAL A 554 -5.07 -29.64 5.17
CA VAL A 554 -6.13 -29.30 6.13
C VAL A 554 -5.54 -29.00 7.49
N ALA A 555 -4.57 -29.80 7.96
CA ALA A 555 -3.86 -29.58 9.22
C ALA A 555 -3.11 -28.24 9.20
N PHE A 556 -2.41 -27.93 8.10
CA PHE A 556 -1.73 -26.65 7.91
C PHE A 556 -2.72 -25.48 7.95
N TYR A 557 -3.84 -25.56 7.21
CA TYR A 557 -4.87 -24.53 7.22
C TYR A 557 -5.47 -24.36 8.62
N ALA A 558 -5.82 -25.43 9.30
CA ALA A 558 -6.43 -25.40 10.62
C ALA A 558 -5.48 -24.86 11.70
N GLY A 559 -4.17 -25.17 11.60
CA GLY A 559 -3.15 -24.78 12.57
C GLY A 559 -2.52 -23.39 12.36
N GLY A 560 -2.53 -22.90 11.12
CA GLY A 560 -1.77 -21.71 10.72
C GLY A 560 -2.57 -20.43 10.53
N ALA A 561 -2.02 -19.49 9.77
CA ALA A 561 -2.62 -18.17 9.46
C ALA A 561 -3.06 -18.04 7.99
N ALA A 562 -2.91 -19.07 7.17
CA ALA A 562 -3.19 -19.04 5.74
C ALA A 562 -4.67 -18.75 5.43
N PRO A 563 -5.01 -17.92 4.44
CA PRO A 563 -6.40 -17.63 4.08
C PRO A 563 -7.07 -18.84 3.40
N TYR A 564 -8.38 -19.02 3.61
CA TYR A 564 -9.15 -20.17 3.13
C TYR A 564 -9.08 -20.34 1.61
N GLU A 565 -9.21 -19.27 0.86
CA GLU A 565 -9.30 -19.29 -0.60
C GLU A 565 -8.09 -19.95 -1.25
N GLY A 566 -6.89 -19.75 -0.69
CA GLY A 566 -5.65 -20.39 -1.16
C GLY A 566 -5.56 -21.88 -0.84
N TRP A 567 -6.39 -22.39 0.06
CA TRP A 567 -6.38 -23.78 0.54
C TRP A 567 -7.70 -24.51 0.27
N ALA A 568 -8.67 -23.83 -0.31
CA ALA A 568 -10.01 -24.36 -0.57
C ALA A 568 -9.99 -25.68 -1.38
N ALA A 569 -9.04 -25.83 -2.32
CA ALA A 569 -8.93 -27.01 -3.17
C ALA A 569 -8.61 -28.32 -2.40
N TRP A 570 -8.12 -28.21 -1.16
CA TRP A 570 -7.89 -29.35 -0.26
C TRP A 570 -8.92 -29.40 0.87
N VAL A 571 -9.28 -28.25 1.44
CA VAL A 571 -10.22 -28.18 2.56
C VAL A 571 -11.61 -28.64 2.14
N ARG A 572 -12.06 -28.26 0.94
CA ARG A 572 -13.41 -28.62 0.46
C ARG A 572 -13.62 -30.13 0.30
N PRO A 573 -12.82 -30.88 -0.47
CA PRO A 573 -13.02 -32.34 -0.60
C PRO A 573 -12.86 -33.06 0.73
N TRP A 574 -11.99 -32.57 1.63
CA TRP A 574 -11.87 -33.15 2.95
C TRP A 574 -13.14 -32.95 3.79
N VAL A 575 -13.74 -31.75 3.77
CA VAL A 575 -15.00 -31.45 4.46
C VAL A 575 -16.15 -32.25 3.85
N GLU A 576 -16.21 -32.41 2.54
CA GLU A 576 -17.19 -33.25 1.84
C GLU A 576 -17.14 -34.71 2.32
N ALA A 577 -15.93 -35.27 2.45
CA ALA A 577 -15.73 -36.61 2.97
C ALA A 577 -16.14 -36.77 4.45
N HIS A 578 -16.10 -35.68 5.23
CA HIS A 578 -16.44 -35.68 6.66
C HIS A 578 -17.76 -34.98 6.98
N ALA A 579 -18.62 -34.76 5.97
CA ALA A 579 -19.85 -33.96 6.10
C ALA A 579 -20.80 -34.47 7.21
N ARG A 580 -20.80 -35.77 7.48
CA ARG A 580 -21.63 -36.37 8.56
C ARG A 580 -21.27 -35.90 9.96
N LEU A 581 -20.02 -35.45 10.17
CA LEU A 581 -19.54 -34.96 11.46
C LEU A 581 -19.95 -33.50 11.71
N LEU A 582 -20.47 -32.79 10.70
CA LEU A 582 -20.93 -31.41 10.84
C LEU A 582 -22.10 -31.28 11.82
N ASP A 583 -22.98 -32.27 11.88
CA ASP A 583 -24.14 -32.24 12.79
C ASP A 583 -23.74 -32.35 14.27
N ALA A 584 -22.53 -32.81 14.52
CA ALA A 584 -21.97 -32.90 15.87
C ALA A 584 -21.19 -31.65 16.31
N LEU A 585 -21.01 -30.64 15.42
CA LEU A 585 -20.38 -29.38 15.75
C LEU A 585 -21.38 -28.40 16.37
N ASP A 586 -20.83 -27.32 16.93
CA ASP A 586 -21.64 -26.15 17.24
C ASP A 586 -22.45 -25.70 16.01
N PRO A 587 -23.74 -25.37 16.16
CA PRO A 587 -24.60 -25.04 15.01
C PRO A 587 -24.05 -23.89 14.15
N ARG A 588 -23.42 -22.87 14.77
CA ARG A 588 -22.83 -21.73 14.08
C ARG A 588 -21.58 -22.16 13.31
N ALA A 589 -20.74 -22.98 13.92
CA ALA A 589 -19.56 -23.53 13.26
C ALA A 589 -19.95 -24.39 12.03
N ALA A 590 -20.96 -25.26 12.18
CA ALA A 590 -21.50 -26.06 11.08
C ALA A 590 -22.08 -25.18 9.97
N ALA A 591 -22.82 -24.12 10.32
CA ALA A 591 -23.39 -23.17 9.36
C ALA A 591 -22.32 -22.46 8.53
N VAL A 592 -21.23 -22.00 9.17
CA VAL A 592 -20.11 -21.34 8.46
C VAL A 592 -19.45 -22.31 7.48
N ILE A 593 -19.20 -23.58 7.88
CA ILE A 593 -18.59 -24.59 7.00
C ILE A 593 -19.53 -24.91 5.83
N ARG A 594 -20.83 -25.18 6.09
CA ARG A 594 -21.80 -25.49 5.04
C ARG A 594 -21.90 -24.36 4.03
N ALA A 595 -22.02 -23.11 4.50
CA ALA A 595 -22.20 -21.95 3.64
C ALA A 595 -20.91 -21.64 2.84
N ARG A 596 -19.74 -21.57 3.50
CA ARG A 596 -18.51 -21.15 2.80
C ARG A 596 -17.83 -22.28 2.06
N VAL A 597 -17.68 -23.47 2.69
CA VAL A 597 -16.88 -24.56 2.13
C VAL A 597 -17.69 -25.38 1.14
N LEU A 598 -18.88 -25.82 1.52
CA LEU A 598 -19.70 -26.69 0.67
C LEU A 598 -20.47 -25.90 -0.40
N ALA A 599 -21.17 -24.84 0.00
CA ALA A 599 -21.98 -24.05 -0.92
C ALA A 599 -21.21 -22.91 -1.62
N ALA A 600 -19.95 -22.65 -1.24
CA ALA A 600 -19.07 -21.59 -1.79
C ALA A 600 -19.70 -20.17 -1.80
N LEU A 601 -20.58 -19.87 -0.84
CA LEU A 601 -21.26 -18.59 -0.76
C LEU A 601 -20.29 -17.44 -0.44
N PRO A 602 -20.55 -16.21 -0.91
CA PRO A 602 -19.83 -15.02 -0.52
C PRO A 602 -19.85 -14.79 0.99
N TRP A 603 -18.78 -14.21 1.55
CA TRP A 603 -18.62 -13.99 2.98
C TRP A 603 -19.75 -13.17 3.62
N ARG A 604 -20.35 -12.22 2.89
CA ARG A 604 -21.51 -11.45 3.37
C ARG A 604 -22.71 -12.38 3.65
N GLN A 605 -22.98 -13.32 2.75
CA GLN A 605 -24.05 -14.30 2.92
C GLN A 605 -23.72 -15.31 4.02
N VAL A 606 -22.45 -15.75 4.11
CA VAL A 606 -21.99 -16.61 5.21
C VAL A 606 -22.21 -15.95 6.56
N ALA A 607 -21.86 -14.66 6.70
CA ALA A 607 -22.08 -13.91 7.92
C ALA A 607 -23.57 -13.86 8.30
N HIS A 608 -24.43 -13.59 7.34
CA HIS A 608 -25.88 -13.54 7.55
C HIS A 608 -26.44 -14.90 8.01
N LEU A 609 -26.14 -15.98 7.26
CA LEU A 609 -26.63 -17.32 7.56
C LEU A 609 -26.14 -17.88 8.91
N ALA A 610 -24.93 -17.50 9.31
CA ALA A 610 -24.35 -17.94 10.59
C ALA A 610 -24.68 -16.99 11.76
N GLY A 611 -25.46 -15.92 11.56
CA GLY A 611 -25.79 -14.95 12.59
C GLY A 611 -24.55 -14.20 13.13
N LEU A 612 -23.63 -13.83 12.26
CA LEU A 612 -22.37 -13.16 12.63
C LEU A 612 -22.44 -11.66 12.27
N PRO A 613 -21.76 -10.79 13.03
CA PRO A 613 -21.87 -9.32 12.89
C PRO A 613 -21.17 -8.76 11.62
N GLY A 614 -20.76 -9.59 10.67
CA GLY A 614 -20.20 -9.17 9.40
C GLY A 614 -19.07 -10.06 8.88
N VAL A 615 -18.56 -9.70 7.71
CA VAL A 615 -17.53 -10.45 6.97
C VAL A 615 -16.28 -10.79 7.82
N PRO A 616 -15.67 -9.85 8.56
CA PRO A 616 -14.49 -10.17 9.35
C PRO A 616 -14.75 -11.22 10.44
N ALA A 617 -15.96 -11.27 11.00
CA ALA A 617 -16.34 -12.25 12.00
C ALA A 617 -16.52 -13.64 11.36
N ALA A 618 -17.15 -13.71 10.17
CA ALA A 618 -17.32 -14.94 9.42
C ALA A 618 -15.98 -15.54 8.99
N GLN A 619 -15.08 -14.73 8.48
CA GLN A 619 -13.73 -15.16 8.10
C GLN A 619 -12.94 -15.73 9.29
N ARG A 620 -13.02 -15.06 10.47
CA ARG A 620 -12.39 -15.55 11.69
C ARG A 620 -13.01 -16.84 12.23
N ALA A 621 -14.31 -17.07 12.00
CA ALA A 621 -15.03 -18.23 12.51
C ALA A 621 -14.71 -19.53 11.75
N LEU A 622 -14.36 -19.46 10.45
CA LEU A 622 -14.19 -20.65 9.62
C LEU A 622 -13.05 -21.54 10.10
N ARG A 623 -11.88 -20.98 10.41
CA ARG A 623 -10.70 -21.76 10.80
C ARG A 623 -10.91 -22.56 12.09
N PRO A 624 -11.41 -21.98 13.21
CA PRO A 624 -11.78 -22.73 14.40
C PRO A 624 -12.82 -23.81 14.11
N ALA A 625 -13.78 -23.57 13.23
CA ALA A 625 -14.79 -24.56 12.84
C ALA A 625 -14.16 -25.77 12.12
N VAL A 626 -13.24 -25.53 11.16
CA VAL A 626 -12.50 -26.61 10.48
C VAL A 626 -11.60 -27.35 11.46
N ARG A 627 -10.95 -26.65 12.39
CA ARG A 627 -10.15 -27.28 13.46
C ARG A 627 -11.00 -28.19 14.37
N ALA A 628 -12.19 -27.76 14.74
CA ALA A 628 -13.12 -28.56 15.54
C ALA A 628 -13.59 -29.80 14.77
N LEU A 629 -13.82 -29.69 13.46
CA LEU A 629 -14.16 -30.83 12.60
C LEU A 629 -12.98 -31.80 12.49
N LEU A 630 -11.75 -31.31 12.33
CA LEU A 630 -10.54 -32.12 12.26
C LEU A 630 -10.35 -32.94 13.56
N ALA A 631 -10.48 -32.29 14.72
CA ALA A 631 -10.37 -32.98 16.00
C ALA A 631 -11.40 -34.12 16.17
N ARG A 632 -12.62 -33.93 15.62
CA ARG A 632 -13.64 -34.99 15.64
C ARG A 632 -13.35 -36.12 14.65
N ALA A 633 -12.79 -35.80 13.49
CA ALA A 633 -12.38 -36.79 12.50
C ALA A 633 -11.26 -37.71 13.06
N ASP A 634 -10.30 -37.15 13.80
CA ASP A 634 -9.22 -37.88 14.43
C ASP A 634 -9.70 -38.79 15.57
N LEU A 635 -10.79 -38.43 16.26
CA LEU A 635 -11.42 -39.21 17.31
C LEU A 635 -12.31 -40.35 16.78
N THR A 636 -12.68 -40.31 15.49
CA THR A 636 -13.50 -41.35 14.87
C THR A 636 -12.58 -42.52 14.47
N PRO A 637 -12.77 -43.75 14.99
CA PRO A 637 -11.92 -44.89 14.63
C PRO A 637 -11.96 -45.11 13.13
N SER A 638 -10.83 -44.92 12.45
CA SER A 638 -10.72 -45.30 11.05
C SER A 638 -11.04 -46.80 10.99
N SER A 639 -11.92 -47.20 10.08
CA SER A 639 -12.15 -48.58 9.67
C SER A 639 -10.85 -49.13 8.99
N ARG A 640 -9.76 -49.13 9.74
CA ARG A 640 -8.52 -49.82 9.33
C ARG A 640 -8.77 -51.29 9.48
N SER A 641 -8.99 -51.91 8.33
CA SER A 641 -8.74 -53.31 8.00
C SER A 641 -8.96 -54.31 9.14
N ARG A 642 -10.17 -54.84 9.28
CA ARG A 642 -10.31 -56.25 9.59
C ARG A 642 -9.86 -57.04 8.35
N THR A 643 -8.61 -57.39 8.24
CA THR A 643 -8.20 -58.57 7.51
C THR A 643 -8.65 -59.76 8.36
N PRO A 644 -9.51 -60.65 7.85
CA PRO A 644 -9.74 -61.93 8.52
C PRO A 644 -8.48 -62.76 8.34
N SER A 645 -8.03 -63.33 9.45
CA SER A 645 -7.04 -64.40 9.52
C SER A 645 -7.49 -65.63 8.75
#